data_e19bd573123369de076e0f74f1fe96b7
#
_entry.id   e19bd573123369de076e0f74f1fe96b7
#
_cell.length_a   1.000
_cell.length_b   1.000
_cell.length_c   1.000
_cell.angle_alpha   90.00
_cell.angle_beta   90.00
_cell.angle_gamma   90.00
#
_symmetry.space_group_name_H-M   'P 1'
#
loop_
_entity.id
_entity.type
_entity.pdbx_description
1 polymer ?
#
loop_
_entity_poly.entity_id
_entity_poly.type
_entity_poly.pdbx_seq_one_letter_code
_entity_poly.pdbx_strand_id
1 'polypeptide(L)'
;MKFPASLVKSLLCTALPVVAPLVQAQSSAQGTQVEEVVIWGRSLQQLGTAGAASQGVAGYDDFSTRPFARVGELVEVVPGMIATQHSGPGKANQYFLRGFNLDHGSDFSTFFDGMPVNMRTHAHAQGYMDLNFIIPEIVERVDFQKGPYFADTGDFSLAGSSSMKTYDALAANFTELTVGSRDELRLLTAGDLALGDGTLLYALEHQQTDGFFALEQDVRKYNGLVKYTGDIVGINSRITFSAYDSEWISTNQVPLRAVQSGAIDRFGFIDPDLGGESHRYSLTGTFQLAGWELGLYASSYYMSLINNPTYLLNDPVNGDEFEQEDERTIFGGSLRNEREGELLGLSVTVRLGADVRYDDVSELNLFNTVSRRRTASIREDAAEELSIASFAELEFALTARLRATLGLRADYYDFDVRARRPENSGSDNDTLWQPKYGLAYLVNENLELYANYGNGFHSNDVRAAVTRVDPVTGDPADQQAILVEGEGGELGMRYDNLQGFNISLAYFELATDSELVFVGDAGTTEPSDPTRRRGVELNAFWQLTERLVLDLSAAKTDGHFRGLPDGANSIPDAHEQVVGAGLTYVGLSNGWTASLRVRHFGDASLAEDESVQKRASTLMNLGISYARPTWEFGVDVLNLLDRDDDDIAYFFESRLPWESAGVEDIHFHPANPRGIRALLKYKF
;
A
#
# COMPACT_ATOMS: atom_id res chain seq x y z
N MET A 1 -15.33 12.76 -18.83
CA MET A 1 -15.26 12.14 -20.17
C MET A 1 -15.20 10.64 -19.93
N LYS A 2 -16.33 9.94 -20.02
CA LYS A 2 -16.37 8.48 -19.77
C LYS A 2 -15.62 7.78 -20.91
N PHE A 3 -14.48 7.16 -20.62
CA PHE A 3 -13.83 6.24 -21.55
C PHE A 3 -14.57 4.90 -21.45
N PRO A 4 -15.12 4.34 -22.53
CA PRO A 4 -15.78 3.05 -22.44
C PRO A 4 -14.76 1.96 -22.11
N ALA A 5 -14.97 1.24 -21.02
CA ALA A 5 -14.13 0.11 -20.58
C ALA A 5 -13.90 -0.93 -21.70
N SER A 6 -14.87 -1.08 -22.61
CA SER A 6 -14.76 -1.95 -23.78
C SER A 6 -13.65 -1.55 -24.77
N LEU A 7 -13.25 -0.28 -24.82
CA LEU A 7 -12.21 0.18 -25.74
C LEU A 7 -10.82 -0.21 -25.26
N VAL A 8 -10.62 -0.21 -23.94
CA VAL A 8 -9.34 -0.57 -23.30
C VAL A 8 -9.17 -2.10 -23.28
N LYS A 9 -10.22 -2.86 -22.98
CA LYS A 9 -10.20 -4.33 -23.14
C LYS A 9 -9.86 -4.74 -24.57
N SER A 10 -10.39 -4.05 -25.58
CA SER A 10 -10.06 -4.31 -26.99
C SER A 10 -8.62 -3.92 -27.35
N LEU A 11 -8.08 -2.84 -26.79
CA LEU A 11 -6.70 -2.42 -27.03
C LEU A 11 -5.68 -3.34 -26.34
N LEU A 12 -5.95 -3.79 -25.12
CA LEU A 12 -5.10 -4.72 -24.39
C LEU A 12 -5.18 -6.16 -24.97
N CYS A 13 -6.36 -6.64 -25.39
CA CYS A 13 -6.51 -7.94 -26.00
C CYS A 13 -5.99 -8.02 -27.44
N THR A 14 -5.95 -6.91 -28.21
CA THR A 14 -5.44 -6.89 -29.58
C THR A 14 -3.93 -6.65 -29.67
N ALA A 15 -3.26 -6.28 -28.56
CA ALA A 15 -1.81 -6.13 -28.52
C ALA A 15 -1.04 -7.45 -28.40
N LEU A 16 -1.69 -8.58 -28.20
CA LEU A 16 -1.11 -9.93 -28.19
C LEU A 16 -1.54 -10.68 -29.47
N PRO A 17 -0.90 -10.67 -30.58
CA PRO A 17 0.41 -11.14 -30.97
C PRO A 17 1.09 -10.26 -32.04
N VAL A 18 1.98 -9.39 -31.69
CA VAL A 18 2.94 -8.87 -32.67
C VAL A 18 4.20 -9.71 -32.56
N VAL A 19 4.30 -10.73 -33.40
CA VAL A 19 5.57 -11.36 -33.75
C VAL A 19 6.41 -10.27 -34.43
N ALA A 20 7.36 -9.72 -33.68
CA ALA A 20 8.31 -8.76 -34.22
C ALA A 20 9.14 -9.40 -35.34
N PRO A 21 9.32 -8.74 -36.49
CA PRO A 21 10.26 -9.22 -37.48
C PRO A 21 11.69 -9.17 -36.89
N LEU A 22 12.40 -10.29 -37.00
CA LEU A 22 13.84 -10.40 -36.70
C LEU A 22 14.60 -9.36 -37.55
N VAL A 23 14.93 -8.24 -36.96
CA VAL A 23 15.96 -7.35 -37.48
C VAL A 23 17.30 -7.87 -36.95
N GLN A 24 18.04 -8.57 -37.77
CA GLN A 24 19.43 -8.93 -37.48
C GLN A 24 20.29 -7.66 -37.51
N ALA A 25 20.55 -7.07 -36.36
CA ALA A 25 21.63 -6.14 -36.19
C ALA A 25 22.91 -6.95 -35.94
N GLN A 26 23.80 -7.00 -36.91
CA GLN A 26 25.17 -7.46 -36.70
C GLN A 26 25.93 -6.44 -35.84
N SER A 27 26.02 -6.67 -34.56
CA SER A 27 26.93 -5.96 -33.68
C SER A 27 28.15 -6.82 -33.44
N SER A 28 29.27 -6.42 -34.05
CA SER A 28 30.61 -6.88 -33.68
C SER A 28 31.08 -6.05 -32.48
N ALA A 29 30.69 -6.43 -31.27
CA ALA A 29 31.29 -5.89 -30.07
C ALA A 29 32.06 -7.01 -29.37
N GLN A 30 33.38 -6.82 -29.31
CA GLN A 30 34.24 -7.55 -28.37
C GLN A 30 33.73 -7.26 -26.96
N GLY A 31 33.27 -8.28 -26.27
CA GLY A 31 32.73 -8.17 -24.94
C GLY A 31 33.82 -7.78 -23.94
N THR A 32 33.80 -6.55 -23.48
CA THR A 32 34.16 -6.24 -22.11
C THR A 32 33.04 -6.80 -21.26
N GLN A 33 33.34 -7.80 -20.41
CA GLN A 33 32.43 -8.19 -19.33
C GLN A 33 32.25 -6.91 -18.46
N VAL A 34 31.09 -6.29 -18.57
CA VAL A 34 30.67 -5.31 -17.58
C VAL A 34 30.36 -6.15 -16.34
N GLU A 35 31.15 -5.99 -15.27
CA GLU A 35 30.78 -6.54 -13.97
C GLU A 35 29.44 -5.89 -13.59
N GLU A 36 28.42 -6.70 -13.47
CA GLU A 36 27.11 -6.27 -12.97
C GLU A 36 27.29 -5.93 -11.49
N VAL A 37 27.29 -4.65 -11.17
CA VAL A 37 27.39 -4.16 -9.79
C VAL A 37 25.96 -4.03 -9.26
N VAL A 38 25.57 -4.93 -8.36
CA VAL A 38 24.30 -4.83 -7.64
C VAL A 38 24.39 -3.70 -6.62
N ILE A 39 23.55 -2.68 -6.74
CA ILE A 39 23.49 -1.55 -5.80
C ILE A 39 22.21 -1.69 -4.99
N TRP A 40 22.35 -2.17 -3.77
CA TRP A 40 21.25 -2.23 -2.82
C TRP A 40 20.85 -0.82 -2.36
N GLY A 41 19.59 -0.44 -2.52
CA GLY A 41 19.08 0.84 -2.04
C GLY A 41 19.25 0.99 -0.53
N ARG A 42 19.09 -0.10 0.22
CA ARG A 42 19.32 -0.15 1.67
C ARG A 42 20.78 0.02 2.08
N SER A 43 21.73 -0.16 1.18
CA SER A 43 23.16 0.11 1.43
C SER A 43 23.54 1.57 1.22
N LEU A 44 22.63 2.41 0.70
CA LEU A 44 22.92 3.83 0.48
C LEU A 44 23.15 4.54 1.82
N GLN A 45 24.25 5.28 1.89
CA GLN A 45 24.57 6.07 3.07
C GLN A 45 23.55 7.18 3.27
N GLN A 46 22.90 7.18 4.42
CA GLN A 46 21.90 8.19 4.80
C GLN A 46 22.36 9.06 5.99
N LEU A 47 23.54 8.80 6.54
CA LEU A 47 24.14 9.63 7.59
C LEU A 47 24.42 11.03 7.04
N GLY A 48 24.01 12.04 7.78
CA GLY A 48 24.13 13.44 7.39
C GLY A 48 23.05 13.95 6.43
N THR A 49 22.15 13.09 5.94
CA THR A 49 21.09 13.47 4.98
C THR A 49 19.68 13.08 5.45
N ALA A 50 19.50 11.93 6.11
CA ALA A 50 18.20 11.53 6.62
C ALA A 50 17.68 12.49 7.69
N GLY A 51 16.37 12.76 7.68
CA GLY A 51 15.68 13.55 8.70
C GLY A 51 15.28 12.74 9.95
N ALA A 52 15.12 11.40 9.81
CA ALA A 52 14.72 10.52 10.90
C ALA A 52 15.44 9.15 10.82
N ALA A 53 15.53 8.45 11.95
CA ALA A 53 16.08 7.11 12.00
C ALA A 53 15.21 6.10 11.24
N SER A 54 13.90 6.33 11.15
CA SER A 54 12.91 5.47 10.51
C SER A 54 12.62 5.82 9.04
N GLN A 55 13.33 6.79 8.46
CA GLN A 55 13.29 7.09 7.01
C GLN A 55 14.20 6.13 6.25
N GLY A 56 13.87 5.81 4.97
CA GLY A 56 14.74 4.95 4.17
C GLY A 56 14.36 4.87 2.69
N VAL A 57 15.18 4.12 1.97
CA VAL A 57 15.03 3.84 0.55
C VAL A 57 15.22 2.33 0.32
N ALA A 58 14.35 1.72 -0.48
CA ALA A 58 14.55 0.40 -1.04
C ALA A 58 14.64 0.51 -2.57
N GLY A 59 15.75 0.11 -3.17
CA GLY A 59 15.92 0.01 -4.62
C GLY A 59 15.37 -1.30 -5.16
N TYR A 60 15.26 -1.42 -6.49
CA TYR A 60 14.77 -2.64 -7.15
C TYR A 60 15.50 -3.90 -6.69
N ASP A 61 16.83 -3.84 -6.52
CA ASP A 61 17.64 -4.98 -6.08
C ASP A 61 17.26 -5.48 -4.66
N ASP A 62 16.70 -4.60 -3.79
CA ASP A 62 16.25 -4.96 -2.45
C ASP A 62 14.99 -5.85 -2.46
N PHE A 63 14.21 -5.83 -3.54
CA PHE A 63 12.96 -6.59 -3.62
C PHE A 63 12.80 -7.46 -4.87
N SER A 64 13.60 -7.30 -5.92
CA SER A 64 13.53 -8.07 -7.18
C SER A 64 13.66 -9.58 -6.98
N THR A 65 14.32 -10.00 -5.90
CA THR A 65 14.54 -11.41 -5.57
C THR A 65 13.53 -11.94 -4.54
N ARG A 66 12.58 -11.10 -4.08
CA ARG A 66 11.56 -11.50 -3.11
C ARG A 66 10.42 -12.24 -3.81
N PRO A 67 10.11 -13.48 -3.44
CA PRO A 67 8.91 -14.15 -3.94
C PRO A 67 7.67 -13.56 -3.23
N PHE A 68 6.95 -12.65 -3.91
CA PHE A 68 5.71 -12.08 -3.42
C PHE A 68 4.53 -13.03 -3.68
N ALA A 69 3.67 -13.23 -2.70
CA ALA A 69 2.41 -13.93 -2.91
C ALA A 69 1.41 -13.03 -3.67
N ARG A 70 1.48 -11.73 -3.46
CA ARG A 70 0.60 -10.71 -4.04
C ARG A 70 1.32 -9.35 -4.18
N VAL A 71 0.84 -8.50 -5.09
CA VAL A 71 1.48 -7.19 -5.37
C VAL A 71 1.51 -6.28 -4.15
N GLY A 72 0.46 -6.30 -3.31
CA GLY A 72 0.40 -5.49 -2.09
C GLY A 72 1.55 -5.74 -1.10
N GLU A 73 2.22 -6.89 -1.16
CA GLU A 73 3.42 -7.16 -0.34
C GLU A 73 4.64 -6.31 -0.76
N LEU A 74 4.57 -5.57 -1.87
CA LEU A 74 5.63 -4.64 -2.26
C LEU A 74 5.88 -3.57 -1.18
N VAL A 75 4.85 -3.11 -0.46
CA VAL A 75 5.04 -2.14 0.63
C VAL A 75 5.75 -2.73 1.86
N GLU A 76 5.90 -4.04 1.97
CA GLU A 76 6.69 -4.68 3.05
C GLU A 76 8.21 -4.43 2.91
N VAL A 77 8.63 -3.70 1.88
CA VAL A 77 9.98 -3.10 1.84
C VAL A 77 10.14 -2.01 2.90
N VAL A 78 9.03 -1.42 3.36
CA VAL A 78 9.00 -0.53 4.52
C VAL A 78 9.16 -1.38 5.77
N PRO A 79 10.21 -1.20 6.58
CA PRO A 79 10.48 -2.05 7.73
C PRO A 79 9.33 -2.02 8.75
N GLY A 80 8.84 -3.19 9.15
CA GLY A 80 7.71 -3.33 10.08
C GLY A 80 6.33 -3.27 9.44
N MET A 81 6.21 -3.03 8.12
CA MET A 81 4.96 -3.12 7.38
C MET A 81 4.60 -4.58 7.11
N ILE A 82 3.31 -4.89 7.22
CA ILE A 82 2.71 -6.17 6.78
C ILE A 82 1.51 -5.85 5.89
N ALA A 83 1.36 -6.63 4.81
CA ALA A 83 0.20 -6.65 3.94
C ALA A 83 -0.51 -8.00 4.03
N THR A 84 -1.78 -8.03 4.43
CA THR A 84 -2.60 -9.24 4.53
C THR A 84 -3.75 -9.22 3.54
N GLN A 85 -4.40 -10.36 3.35
CA GLN A 85 -5.61 -10.48 2.54
C GLN A 85 -6.76 -10.88 3.44
N HIS A 86 -7.85 -10.09 3.48
CA HIS A 86 -9.00 -10.40 4.31
C HIS A 86 -10.20 -11.00 3.54
N SER A 87 -10.23 -10.83 2.24
CA SER A 87 -11.19 -11.48 1.33
C SER A 87 -10.61 -11.42 -0.10
N GLY A 88 -11.41 -11.54 -1.13
CA GLY A 88 -11.05 -11.66 -2.54
C GLY A 88 -9.78 -10.94 -3.04
N PRO A 89 -9.08 -11.53 -3.98
CA PRO A 89 -7.72 -11.09 -4.40
C PRO A 89 -7.69 -9.83 -5.26
N GLY A 90 -8.83 -9.37 -5.79
CA GLY A 90 -8.90 -8.22 -6.69
C GLY A 90 -9.12 -6.88 -6.00
N LYS A 91 -9.19 -6.83 -4.65
CA LYS A 91 -9.30 -5.60 -3.88
C LYS A 91 -8.02 -5.28 -3.10
N ALA A 92 -7.95 -4.08 -2.51
CA ALA A 92 -6.82 -3.67 -1.69
C ALA A 92 -6.51 -4.68 -0.58
N ASN A 93 -5.24 -4.82 -0.26
CA ASN A 93 -4.78 -5.54 0.92
C ASN A 93 -5.14 -4.76 2.19
N GLN A 94 -5.11 -5.45 3.34
CA GLN A 94 -5.10 -4.80 4.64
C GLN A 94 -3.66 -4.65 5.11
N TYR A 95 -3.35 -3.49 5.70
CA TYR A 95 -1.99 -3.13 6.05
C TYR A 95 -1.83 -2.88 7.54
N PHE A 96 -0.65 -3.20 8.08
CA PHE A 96 -0.31 -3.01 9.49
C PHE A 96 1.07 -2.37 9.61
N LEU A 97 1.18 -1.33 10.44
CA LEU A 97 2.45 -0.67 10.74
C LEU A 97 2.40 -0.03 12.12
N ARG A 98 3.45 -0.19 12.93
CA ARG A 98 3.56 0.46 14.25
C ARG A 98 2.36 0.17 15.18
N GLY A 99 1.76 -1.03 15.09
CA GLY A 99 0.58 -1.41 15.85
C GLY A 99 -0.72 -0.74 15.38
N PHE A 100 -0.72 0.01 14.28
CA PHE A 100 -1.94 0.38 13.59
C PHE A 100 -2.47 -0.81 12.78
N ASN A 101 -3.75 -1.05 12.88
CA ASN A 101 -4.51 -1.67 11.82
C ASN A 101 -4.90 -0.55 10.87
N LEU A 102 -4.18 -0.43 9.75
CA LEU A 102 -4.38 0.65 8.78
C LEU A 102 -5.58 0.38 7.86
N ASP A 103 -6.35 -0.68 8.15
CA ASP A 103 -7.35 -1.19 7.22
C ASP A 103 -6.76 -1.27 5.80
N HIS A 104 -7.30 -0.53 4.87
CA HIS A 104 -6.78 -0.47 3.49
C HIS A 104 -5.84 0.73 3.22
N GLY A 105 -5.33 1.41 4.26
CA GLY A 105 -4.35 2.50 4.13
C GLY A 105 -4.68 3.79 4.87
N SER A 106 -5.53 3.76 5.91
CA SER A 106 -6.08 4.94 6.59
C SER A 106 -5.06 5.89 7.22
N ASP A 107 -3.87 5.42 7.58
CA ASP A 107 -2.81 6.23 8.21
C ASP A 107 -1.42 6.00 7.60
N PHE A 108 -1.40 5.44 6.40
CA PHE A 108 -0.18 5.27 5.61
C PHE A 108 -0.40 5.75 4.17
N SER A 109 0.14 6.91 3.82
CA SER A 109 -0.01 7.46 2.47
C SER A 109 0.98 6.84 1.49
N THR A 110 0.50 6.48 0.30
CA THR A 110 1.33 5.93 -0.77
C THR A 110 1.19 6.77 -2.03
N PHE A 111 2.33 7.01 -2.68
CA PHE A 111 2.41 7.73 -3.94
C PHE A 111 3.02 6.84 -5.02
N PHE A 112 2.51 6.94 -6.24
CA PHE A 112 3.04 6.26 -7.42
C PHE A 112 3.33 7.28 -8.52
N ASP A 113 4.60 7.43 -8.92
CA ASP A 113 5.07 8.48 -9.85
C ASP A 113 4.48 9.86 -9.54
N GLY A 114 4.41 10.22 -8.24
CA GLY A 114 3.92 11.50 -7.72
C GLY A 114 2.41 11.63 -7.56
N MET A 115 1.62 10.64 -7.96
CA MET A 115 0.17 10.59 -7.73
C MET A 115 -0.15 9.89 -6.41
N PRO A 116 -1.01 10.45 -5.54
CA PRO A 116 -1.49 9.76 -4.35
C PRO A 116 -2.36 8.55 -4.74
N VAL A 117 -2.11 7.41 -4.10
CA VAL A 117 -2.86 6.16 -4.33
C VAL A 117 -4.10 6.09 -3.46
N ASN A 118 -3.99 6.52 -2.19
CA ASN A 118 -5.07 6.47 -1.21
C ASN A 118 -6.29 7.27 -1.69
N MET A 119 -7.45 6.65 -1.64
CA MET A 119 -8.73 7.29 -1.92
C MET A 119 -9.35 7.74 -0.60
N ARG A 120 -9.75 9.01 -0.52
CA ARG A 120 -10.45 9.58 0.64
C ARG A 120 -11.78 8.87 0.82
N THR A 121 -12.83 9.51 1.19
CA THR A 121 -14.16 8.88 1.18
C THR A 121 -14.28 7.78 0.12
N HIS A 122 -14.57 6.55 0.52
CA HIS A 122 -14.64 5.42 -0.41
C HIS A 122 -15.78 4.47 -0.02
N ALA A 123 -16.43 3.82 -1.00
CA ALA A 123 -17.58 2.97 -0.75
C ALA A 123 -17.26 1.75 0.14
N HIS A 124 -16.03 1.25 0.11
CA HIS A 124 -15.60 0.09 0.90
C HIS A 124 -14.88 0.50 2.18
N ALA A 125 -13.82 1.31 2.06
CA ALA A 125 -13.00 1.69 3.22
C ALA A 125 -12.27 3.01 2.94
N GLN A 126 -12.24 3.88 3.93
CA GLN A 126 -11.57 5.16 3.86
C GLN A 126 -10.05 5.00 3.74
N GLY A 127 -9.40 5.90 2.99
CA GLY A 127 -7.96 5.80 2.73
C GLY A 127 -7.57 4.65 1.80
N TYR A 128 -8.54 4.12 1.04
CA TYR A 128 -8.41 2.90 0.24
C TYR A 128 -7.19 2.93 -0.70
N MET A 129 -6.20 2.08 -0.41
CA MET A 129 -4.91 2.00 -1.08
C MET A 129 -4.80 0.66 -1.83
N ASP A 130 -5.39 0.59 -3.02
CA ASP A 130 -5.24 -0.56 -3.90
C ASP A 130 -3.95 -0.45 -4.71
N LEU A 131 -3.06 -1.44 -4.56
CA LEU A 131 -1.78 -1.54 -5.26
C LEU A 131 -1.81 -2.54 -6.43
N ASN A 132 -2.94 -3.16 -6.74
CA ASN A 132 -3.04 -4.19 -7.78
C ASN A 132 -2.69 -3.69 -9.19
N PHE A 133 -2.75 -2.37 -9.42
CA PHE A 133 -2.36 -1.74 -10.69
C PHE A 133 -0.84 -1.63 -10.89
N ILE A 134 -0.02 -1.93 -9.88
CA ILE A 134 1.43 -1.81 -9.94
C ILE A 134 2.03 -3.06 -10.55
N ILE A 135 3.01 -2.88 -11.44
CA ILE A 135 3.88 -3.92 -11.99
C ILE A 135 5.23 -3.80 -11.27
N PRO A 136 5.58 -4.69 -10.30
CA PRO A 136 6.77 -4.52 -9.47
C PRO A 136 8.09 -4.44 -10.25
N GLU A 137 8.19 -5.12 -11.39
CA GLU A 137 9.40 -5.21 -12.21
C GLU A 137 9.80 -3.88 -12.87
N ILE A 138 8.90 -2.91 -12.90
CA ILE A 138 9.21 -1.56 -13.42
C ILE A 138 9.34 -0.50 -12.31
N VAL A 139 9.20 -0.88 -11.04
CA VAL A 139 9.46 0.02 -9.91
C VAL A 139 10.96 0.09 -9.67
N GLU A 140 11.57 1.26 -9.83
CA GLU A 140 12.99 1.51 -9.62
C GLU A 140 13.34 1.55 -8.14
N ARG A 141 12.48 2.23 -7.35
CA ARG A 141 12.70 2.41 -5.92
C ARG A 141 11.42 2.77 -5.17
N VAL A 142 11.46 2.52 -3.87
CA VAL A 142 10.47 2.94 -2.89
C VAL A 142 11.18 3.80 -1.85
N ASP A 143 10.87 5.09 -1.81
CA ASP A 143 11.27 5.99 -0.73
C ASP A 143 10.21 5.89 0.37
N PHE A 144 10.59 5.82 1.65
CA PHE A 144 9.63 5.73 2.75
C PHE A 144 10.05 6.58 3.96
N GLN A 145 9.03 7.04 4.68
CA GLN A 145 9.15 7.82 5.91
C GLN A 145 8.13 7.27 6.91
N LYS A 146 8.48 7.18 8.21
CA LYS A 146 7.53 6.74 9.23
C LYS A 146 7.33 7.81 10.28
N GLY A 147 6.05 7.97 10.69
CA GLY A 147 5.63 9.01 11.61
C GLY A 147 5.40 10.38 10.95
N PRO A 148 4.76 11.30 11.66
CA PRO A 148 4.29 12.58 11.12
C PRO A 148 5.36 13.69 11.18
N TYR A 149 6.63 13.40 10.92
CA TYR A 149 7.75 14.32 11.18
C TYR A 149 8.12 15.22 10.01
N PHE A 150 7.54 15.00 8.83
CA PHE A 150 7.93 15.61 7.57
C PHE A 150 6.84 16.57 7.07
N ALA A 151 7.24 17.78 6.63
CA ALA A 151 6.28 18.80 6.22
C ALA A 151 5.68 18.56 4.82
N ASP A 152 6.34 17.74 3.99
CA ASP A 152 5.90 17.42 2.63
C ASP A 152 4.80 16.37 2.57
N THR A 153 4.53 15.67 3.69
CA THR A 153 3.45 14.67 3.81
C THR A 153 2.27 15.22 4.60
N GLY A 154 1.05 14.93 4.16
CA GLY A 154 -0.20 15.41 4.76
C GLY A 154 -1.13 14.27 5.14
N ASP A 155 -2.27 14.20 4.46
CA ASP A 155 -3.33 13.22 4.72
C ASP A 155 -2.85 11.76 4.75
N PHE A 156 -3.39 10.95 5.65
CA PHE A 156 -3.07 9.53 5.84
C PHE A 156 -1.59 9.23 6.17
N SER A 157 -0.84 10.15 6.79
CA SER A 157 0.60 9.94 7.01
C SER A 157 1.02 9.82 8.48
N LEU A 158 0.09 9.57 9.41
CA LEU A 158 0.41 9.50 10.83
C LEU A 158 1.35 8.31 11.16
N ALA A 159 1.09 7.12 10.61
CA ALA A 159 2.00 5.98 10.74
C ALA A 159 3.22 6.12 9.81
N GLY A 160 3.04 6.75 8.64
CA GLY A 160 4.10 6.99 7.68
C GLY A 160 3.63 7.18 6.25
N SER A 161 4.59 7.16 5.32
CA SER A 161 4.32 7.27 3.89
C SER A 161 5.35 6.52 3.05
N SER A 162 4.96 6.20 1.80
CA SER A 162 5.86 5.67 0.77
C SER A 162 5.66 6.35 -0.57
N SER A 163 6.72 6.46 -1.35
CA SER A 163 6.70 6.97 -2.72
C SER A 163 7.40 5.99 -3.64
N MET A 164 6.65 5.37 -4.54
CA MET A 164 7.14 4.44 -5.53
C MET A 164 7.44 5.18 -6.83
N LYS A 165 8.62 4.99 -7.38
CA LYS A 165 9.04 5.57 -8.64
C LYS A 165 9.35 4.49 -9.64
N THR A 166 8.81 4.62 -10.85
CA THR A 166 9.12 3.72 -11.96
C THR A 166 10.42 4.13 -12.66
N TYR A 167 11.06 3.17 -13.33
CA TYR A 167 12.24 3.44 -14.17
C TYR A 167 11.94 4.50 -15.24
N ASP A 168 12.93 5.26 -15.62
CA ASP A 168 12.89 6.10 -16.81
C ASP A 168 13.32 5.31 -18.07
N ALA A 169 14.18 4.28 -17.90
CA ALA A 169 14.60 3.32 -18.92
C ALA A 169 15.01 2.01 -18.26
N LEU A 170 14.83 0.88 -18.92
CA LEU A 170 15.22 -0.43 -18.44
C LEU A 170 16.61 -0.81 -18.93
N ALA A 171 17.34 -1.63 -18.17
CA ALA A 171 18.64 -2.17 -18.59
C ALA A 171 18.52 -3.11 -19.82
N ALA A 172 17.36 -3.77 -20.00
CA ALA A 172 17.03 -4.59 -21.15
C ALA A 172 15.52 -4.73 -21.29
N ASN A 173 15.04 -4.83 -22.51
CA ASN A 173 13.67 -5.23 -22.80
C ASN A 173 13.49 -6.70 -22.47
N PHE A 174 12.31 -7.10 -21.97
CA PHE A 174 12.06 -8.49 -21.62
C PHE A 174 10.60 -8.89 -21.79
N THR A 175 10.41 -10.20 -21.93
CA THR A 175 9.11 -10.85 -21.76
C THR A 175 9.28 -11.95 -20.71
N GLU A 176 8.34 -12.02 -19.78
CA GLU A 176 8.34 -12.95 -18.67
C GLU A 176 7.03 -13.74 -18.66
N LEU A 177 7.16 -15.06 -18.56
CA LEU A 177 6.05 -15.98 -18.37
C LEU A 177 6.22 -16.64 -16.98
N THR A 178 5.21 -16.51 -16.14
CA THR A 178 5.10 -17.24 -14.88
C THR A 178 3.94 -18.21 -14.95
N VAL A 179 4.16 -19.44 -14.53
CA VAL A 179 3.14 -20.47 -14.34
C VAL A 179 3.23 -21.02 -12.93
N GLY A 180 2.10 -21.23 -12.29
CA GLY A 180 2.09 -21.62 -10.88
C GLY A 180 0.96 -22.58 -10.53
N SER A 181 0.90 -22.90 -9.24
CA SER A 181 -0.17 -23.70 -8.65
C SER A 181 -1.52 -22.98 -8.84
N ARG A 182 -2.61 -23.76 -8.97
CA ARG A 182 -3.99 -23.23 -9.10
C ARG A 182 -4.22 -22.44 -10.38
N ASP A 183 -3.75 -22.98 -11.49
CA ASP A 183 -3.88 -22.43 -12.84
C ASP A 183 -3.38 -20.97 -12.95
N GLU A 184 -2.41 -20.61 -12.07
CA GLU A 184 -1.77 -19.32 -12.13
C GLU A 184 -0.97 -19.19 -13.42
N LEU A 185 -1.29 -18.16 -14.19
CA LEU A 185 -0.59 -17.75 -15.40
C LEU A 185 -0.39 -16.23 -15.35
N ARG A 186 0.86 -15.78 -15.52
CA ARG A 186 1.18 -14.37 -15.68
C ARG A 186 2.07 -14.17 -16.90
N LEU A 187 1.72 -13.24 -17.76
CA LEU A 187 2.53 -12.79 -18.88
C LEU A 187 2.82 -11.31 -18.72
N LEU A 188 4.08 -10.96 -18.67
CA LEU A 188 4.57 -9.58 -18.58
C LEU A 188 5.52 -9.31 -19.75
N THR A 189 5.33 -8.21 -20.46
CA THR A 189 6.30 -7.66 -21.40
C THR A 189 6.60 -6.22 -21.02
N ALA A 190 7.87 -5.91 -20.82
CA ALA A 190 8.33 -4.56 -20.50
C ALA A 190 9.60 -4.22 -21.29
N GLY A 191 9.75 -2.94 -21.56
CA GLY A 191 10.90 -2.45 -22.31
C GLY A 191 10.88 -0.95 -22.46
N ASP A 192 11.88 -0.43 -23.14
CA ASP A 192 11.93 0.96 -23.53
C ASP A 192 12.43 1.12 -24.97
N LEU A 193 12.13 2.26 -25.53
CA LEU A 193 12.59 2.65 -26.85
C LEU A 193 12.87 4.16 -26.89
N ALA A 194 13.83 4.56 -27.75
CA ALA A 194 14.09 5.96 -27.97
C ALA A 194 12.93 6.63 -28.71
N LEU A 195 12.46 7.76 -28.22
CA LEU A 195 11.41 8.57 -28.84
C LEU A 195 11.83 10.06 -28.88
N GLY A 196 12.27 10.53 -30.03
CA GLY A 196 12.88 11.85 -30.16
C GLY A 196 14.17 11.93 -29.33
N ASP A 197 14.29 12.96 -28.47
CA ASP A 197 15.41 13.14 -27.56
C ASP A 197 15.15 12.47 -26.18
N GLY A 198 14.10 11.69 -26.05
CA GLY A 198 13.70 11.03 -24.80
C GLY A 198 13.55 9.52 -24.96
N THR A 199 13.05 8.92 -23.88
CA THR A 199 12.79 7.48 -23.76
C THR A 199 11.31 7.23 -23.51
N LEU A 200 10.75 6.24 -24.18
CA LEU A 200 9.41 5.72 -23.94
C LEU A 200 9.52 4.34 -23.30
N LEU A 201 9.27 4.23 -22.02
CA LEU A 201 9.14 2.97 -21.29
C LEU A 201 7.70 2.43 -21.46
N TYR A 202 7.56 1.12 -21.61
CA TYR A 202 6.28 0.44 -21.64
C TYR A 202 6.29 -0.84 -20.81
N ALA A 203 5.15 -1.19 -20.23
CA ALA A 203 4.92 -2.48 -19.58
C ALA A 203 3.46 -2.91 -19.79
N LEU A 204 3.25 -4.20 -20.12
CA LEU A 204 1.95 -4.82 -20.31
C LEU A 204 1.92 -6.14 -19.56
N GLU A 205 0.94 -6.31 -18.68
CA GLU A 205 0.75 -7.50 -17.86
C GLU A 205 -0.65 -8.09 -18.05
N HIS A 206 -0.71 -9.41 -18.15
CA HIS A 206 -1.91 -10.20 -17.95
C HIS A 206 -1.65 -11.24 -16.88
N GLN A 207 -2.55 -11.38 -15.92
CA GLN A 207 -2.50 -12.40 -14.86
C GLN A 207 -3.86 -13.05 -14.71
N GLN A 208 -3.86 -14.37 -14.50
CA GLN A 208 -5.05 -15.14 -14.11
C GLN A 208 -4.68 -16.19 -13.06
N THR A 209 -5.63 -16.55 -12.19
CA THR A 209 -5.50 -17.65 -11.22
C THR A 209 -6.87 -18.04 -10.68
N ASP A 210 -7.04 -19.33 -10.36
CA ASP A 210 -8.24 -19.86 -9.71
C ASP A 210 -8.15 -19.78 -8.17
N GLY A 211 -6.99 -19.34 -7.62
CA GLY A 211 -6.80 -19.23 -6.17
C GLY A 211 -6.80 -20.57 -5.44
N PHE A 212 -6.79 -20.53 -4.11
CA PHE A 212 -6.66 -21.73 -3.28
C PHE A 212 -7.97 -22.21 -2.64
N PHE A 213 -9.05 -21.44 -2.72
CA PHE A 213 -10.35 -21.82 -2.18
C PHE A 213 -11.01 -22.92 -3.00
N ALA A 214 -11.95 -23.64 -2.39
CA ALA A 214 -12.78 -24.63 -3.07
C ALA A 214 -13.68 -24.01 -4.14
N LEU A 215 -14.10 -22.76 -3.94
CA LEU A 215 -14.69 -21.90 -4.96
C LEU A 215 -13.56 -21.28 -5.78
N GLU A 216 -13.50 -21.59 -7.06
CA GLU A 216 -12.54 -20.99 -7.99
C GLU A 216 -12.72 -19.47 -8.01
N GLN A 217 -11.62 -18.74 -7.77
CA GLN A 217 -11.67 -17.27 -7.67
C GLN A 217 -11.68 -16.59 -9.04
N ASP A 218 -11.39 -17.30 -10.13
CA ASP A 218 -11.43 -16.86 -11.54
C ASP A 218 -10.88 -15.44 -11.74
N VAL A 219 -9.75 -15.16 -11.08
CA VAL A 219 -9.12 -13.83 -11.13
C VAL A 219 -8.58 -13.56 -12.52
N ARG A 220 -8.93 -12.43 -13.09
CA ARG A 220 -8.37 -11.92 -14.35
C ARG A 220 -7.96 -10.49 -14.16
N LYS A 221 -6.69 -10.21 -14.42
CA LYS A 221 -6.09 -8.90 -14.25
C LYS A 221 -5.31 -8.48 -15.50
N TYR A 222 -5.49 -7.22 -15.88
CA TYR A 222 -4.75 -6.58 -16.96
C TYR A 222 -4.15 -5.27 -16.44
N ASN A 223 -2.83 -5.11 -16.63
CA ASN A 223 -2.11 -3.88 -16.33
C ASN A 223 -1.38 -3.37 -17.57
N GLY A 224 -1.37 -2.07 -17.74
CA GLY A 224 -0.57 -1.40 -18.75
C GLY A 224 0.04 -0.12 -18.22
N LEU A 225 1.29 0.15 -18.58
CA LEU A 225 1.96 1.41 -18.28
C LEU A 225 2.77 1.87 -19.48
N VAL A 226 2.70 3.17 -19.76
CA VAL A 226 3.54 3.85 -20.75
C VAL A 226 4.06 5.13 -20.12
N LYS A 227 5.39 5.32 -20.11
CA LYS A 227 6.05 6.51 -19.53
C LYS A 227 7.00 7.12 -20.55
N TYR A 228 6.83 8.40 -20.83
CA TYR A 228 7.79 9.21 -21.57
C TYR A 228 8.66 10.00 -20.60
N THR A 229 9.97 9.94 -20.80
CA THR A 229 10.94 10.77 -20.08
C THR A 229 11.84 11.48 -21.10
N GLY A 230 11.89 12.81 -21.04
CA GLY A 230 12.71 13.59 -21.97
C GLY A 230 12.42 15.08 -21.88
N ASP A 231 13.05 15.83 -22.78
CA ASP A 231 12.81 17.27 -22.90
C ASP A 231 11.59 17.55 -23.79
N ILE A 232 10.65 18.34 -23.28
CA ILE A 232 9.50 18.83 -24.03
C ILE A 232 9.61 20.36 -24.07
N VAL A 233 10.01 20.91 -25.21
CA VAL A 233 10.15 22.36 -25.42
C VAL A 233 11.07 23.05 -24.38
N GLY A 234 12.18 22.40 -24.03
CA GLY A 234 13.14 22.92 -23.04
C GLY A 234 12.77 22.65 -21.58
N ILE A 235 11.78 21.81 -21.34
CA ILE A 235 11.33 21.42 -20.01
C ILE A 235 11.60 19.91 -19.80
N ASN A 236 12.43 19.56 -18.82
CA ASN A 236 12.60 18.15 -18.44
C ASN A 236 11.29 17.63 -17.89
N SER A 237 10.76 16.61 -18.54
CA SER A 237 9.39 16.11 -18.35
C SER A 237 9.35 14.61 -18.21
N ARG A 238 8.52 14.11 -17.29
CA ARG A 238 8.10 12.72 -17.18
C ARG A 238 6.60 12.67 -17.26
N ILE A 239 6.06 11.86 -18.16
CA ILE A 239 4.60 11.70 -18.33
C ILE A 239 4.30 10.22 -18.33
N THR A 240 3.51 9.75 -17.35
CA THR A 240 3.12 8.34 -17.20
C THR A 240 1.62 8.18 -17.38
N PHE A 241 1.21 7.27 -18.25
CA PHE A 241 -0.16 6.76 -18.34
C PHE A 241 -0.16 5.32 -17.82
N SER A 242 -1.12 5.00 -16.94
CA SER A 242 -1.35 3.63 -16.46
C SER A 242 -2.82 3.24 -16.59
N ALA A 243 -3.04 1.95 -16.84
CA ALA A 243 -4.36 1.34 -16.99
C ALA A 243 -4.39 0.01 -16.22
N TYR A 244 -5.44 -0.21 -15.47
CA TYR A 244 -5.71 -1.41 -14.70
C TYR A 244 -7.17 -1.82 -14.87
N ASP A 245 -7.41 -3.13 -15.01
CA ASP A 245 -8.73 -3.73 -15.06
C ASP A 245 -8.65 -5.13 -14.43
N SER A 246 -9.55 -5.45 -13.51
CA SER A 246 -9.59 -6.75 -12.84
C SER A 246 -11.02 -7.16 -12.50
N GLU A 247 -11.30 -8.46 -12.61
CA GLU A 247 -12.53 -9.11 -12.16
C GLU A 247 -12.18 -10.37 -11.36
N TRP A 248 -12.99 -10.72 -10.36
CA TRP A 248 -12.74 -11.87 -9.50
C TRP A 248 -14.01 -12.39 -8.82
N ILE A 249 -13.98 -13.68 -8.45
CA ILE A 249 -14.87 -14.28 -7.48
C ILE A 249 -14.13 -14.32 -6.14
N SER A 250 -14.83 -14.17 -5.03
CA SER A 250 -14.21 -14.21 -3.71
C SER A 250 -15.01 -15.04 -2.71
N THR A 251 -14.41 -15.25 -1.57
CA THR A 251 -15.07 -15.74 -0.37
C THR A 251 -14.86 -14.70 0.72
N ASN A 252 -15.78 -14.62 1.68
CA ASN A 252 -15.53 -13.91 2.92
C ASN A 252 -14.57 -14.67 3.81
N GLN A 253 -14.27 -14.07 4.98
CA GLN A 253 -13.58 -14.74 6.06
C GLN A 253 -14.38 -16.00 6.45
N VAL A 254 -13.66 -17.09 6.73
CA VAL A 254 -14.25 -18.38 7.05
C VAL A 254 -14.57 -18.45 8.53
N PRO A 255 -15.84 -18.73 8.94
CA PRO A 255 -16.19 -18.90 10.35
C PRO A 255 -15.51 -20.13 10.95
N LEU A 256 -14.78 -19.97 12.06
CA LEU A 256 -14.01 -21.04 12.69
C LEU A 256 -14.88 -22.23 13.09
N ARG A 257 -16.10 -21.96 13.60
CA ARG A 257 -17.06 -23.01 13.98
C ARG A 257 -17.53 -23.86 12.80
N ALA A 258 -17.60 -23.29 11.60
CA ALA A 258 -17.98 -24.05 10.41
C ALA A 258 -16.89 -25.08 10.03
N VAL A 259 -15.61 -24.69 10.18
CA VAL A 259 -14.48 -25.59 9.96
C VAL A 259 -14.38 -26.64 11.08
N GLN A 260 -14.51 -26.24 12.34
CA GLN A 260 -14.44 -27.14 13.50
C GLN A 260 -15.55 -28.21 13.50
N SER A 261 -16.73 -27.86 13.02
CA SER A 261 -17.86 -28.81 12.87
C SER A 261 -17.70 -29.74 11.66
N GLY A 262 -16.75 -29.43 10.75
CA GLY A 262 -16.57 -30.17 9.49
C GLY A 262 -17.65 -29.85 8.44
N ALA A 263 -18.42 -28.77 8.61
CA ALA A 263 -19.41 -28.32 7.63
C ALA A 263 -18.75 -27.81 6.34
N ILE A 264 -17.60 -27.16 6.47
CA ILE A 264 -16.73 -26.77 5.35
C ILE A 264 -15.26 -27.03 5.70
N ASP A 265 -14.41 -27.09 4.69
CA ASP A 265 -12.95 -27.12 4.86
C ASP A 265 -12.40 -25.72 5.17
N ARG A 266 -11.13 -25.63 5.61
CA ARG A 266 -10.43 -24.38 5.90
C ARG A 266 -10.41 -23.41 4.70
N PHE A 267 -10.38 -23.94 3.48
CA PHE A 267 -10.49 -23.20 2.22
C PHE A 267 -11.89 -23.36 1.59
N GLY A 268 -12.90 -23.65 2.41
CA GLY A 268 -14.30 -23.73 1.99
C GLY A 268 -14.93 -22.34 1.81
N PHE A 269 -16.20 -22.33 1.45
CA PHE A 269 -17.00 -21.12 1.31
C PHE A 269 -18.43 -21.37 1.82
N ILE A 270 -19.12 -20.29 2.16
CA ILE A 270 -20.54 -20.33 2.55
C ILE A 270 -21.39 -19.75 1.43
N ASP A 271 -21.04 -18.56 0.95
CA ASP A 271 -21.73 -17.84 -0.11
C ASP A 271 -20.91 -17.88 -1.40
N PRO A 272 -21.44 -18.44 -2.50
CA PRO A 272 -20.72 -18.52 -3.77
C PRO A 272 -20.84 -17.26 -4.64
N ASP A 273 -21.69 -16.30 -4.25
CA ASP A 273 -22.05 -15.15 -5.09
C ASP A 273 -21.16 -13.92 -4.88
N LEU A 274 -20.13 -14.03 -4.03
CA LEU A 274 -19.24 -12.92 -3.70
C LEU A 274 -18.19 -12.66 -4.77
N GLY A 275 -17.67 -11.42 -4.81
CA GLY A 275 -16.62 -11.03 -5.75
C GLY A 275 -16.77 -9.59 -6.19
N GLY A 276 -16.11 -9.21 -7.28
CA GLY A 276 -16.21 -7.84 -7.76
C GLY A 276 -15.41 -7.60 -9.03
N GLU A 277 -15.42 -6.35 -9.43
CA GLU A 277 -14.61 -5.81 -10.50
C GLU A 277 -14.07 -4.43 -10.12
N SER A 278 -12.91 -4.08 -10.63
CA SER A 278 -12.31 -2.77 -10.41
C SER A 278 -11.48 -2.35 -11.62
N HIS A 279 -11.53 -1.06 -11.96
CA HIS A 279 -10.64 -0.50 -12.96
C HIS A 279 -10.12 0.88 -12.58
N ARG A 280 -8.91 1.20 -13.03
CA ARG A 280 -8.24 2.47 -12.79
C ARG A 280 -7.48 2.92 -14.01
N TYR A 281 -7.68 4.17 -14.43
CA TYR A 281 -6.93 4.82 -15.50
C TYR A 281 -6.31 6.08 -14.95
N SER A 282 -4.99 6.25 -15.08
CA SER A 282 -4.30 7.39 -14.48
C SER A 282 -3.32 8.02 -15.46
N LEU A 283 -3.19 9.33 -15.37
CA LEU A 283 -2.21 10.12 -16.10
C LEU A 283 -1.46 10.99 -15.10
N THR A 284 -0.14 10.89 -15.06
CA THR A 284 0.72 11.74 -14.24
C THR A 284 1.70 12.49 -15.10
N GLY A 285 2.12 13.66 -14.65
CA GLY A 285 3.16 14.45 -15.31
C GLY A 285 4.03 15.15 -14.26
N THR A 286 5.35 15.06 -14.39
CA THR A 286 6.32 15.79 -13.57
C THR A 286 7.18 16.66 -14.48
N PHE A 287 7.30 17.95 -14.16
CA PHE A 287 7.94 18.98 -14.99
C PHE A 287 8.92 19.80 -14.16
N GLN A 288 10.16 19.93 -14.64
CA GLN A 288 11.18 20.76 -14.00
C GLN A 288 11.19 22.17 -14.61
N LEU A 289 10.76 23.18 -13.84
CA LEU A 289 10.53 24.55 -14.27
C LEU A 289 11.31 25.55 -13.40
N ALA A 290 12.42 26.08 -13.87
CA ALA A 290 13.20 27.14 -13.20
C ALA A 290 13.53 26.84 -11.72
N GLY A 291 13.86 25.57 -11.42
CA GLY A 291 14.18 25.10 -10.06
C GLY A 291 12.94 24.72 -9.23
N TRP A 292 11.76 24.73 -9.82
CA TRP A 292 10.54 24.15 -9.27
C TRP A 292 10.24 22.83 -9.94
N GLU A 293 9.73 21.88 -9.17
CA GLU A 293 9.11 20.67 -9.67
C GLU A 293 7.59 20.82 -9.61
N LEU A 294 6.94 20.73 -10.76
CA LEU A 294 5.48 20.72 -10.90
C LEU A 294 5.03 19.29 -11.17
N GLY A 295 4.24 18.73 -10.28
CA GLY A 295 3.52 17.47 -10.46
C GLY A 295 2.07 17.74 -10.85
N LEU A 296 1.52 16.99 -11.80
CA LEU A 296 0.10 17.01 -12.18
C LEU A 296 -0.41 15.59 -12.30
N TYR A 297 -1.64 15.31 -11.89
CA TYR A 297 -2.25 14.00 -12.08
C TYR A 297 -3.75 14.07 -12.30
N ALA A 298 -4.25 13.04 -12.98
CA ALA A 298 -5.67 12.75 -13.14
C ALA A 298 -5.87 11.24 -13.06
N SER A 299 -6.94 10.80 -12.41
CA SER A 299 -7.29 9.38 -12.31
C SER A 299 -8.80 9.19 -12.39
N SER A 300 -9.24 8.18 -13.13
CA SER A 300 -10.61 7.67 -13.12
C SER A 300 -10.58 6.28 -12.48
N TYR A 301 -11.51 6.01 -11.60
CA TYR A 301 -11.60 4.77 -10.83
C TYR A 301 -13.04 4.30 -10.76
N TYR A 302 -13.21 2.98 -10.75
CA TYR A 302 -14.47 2.30 -10.50
C TYR A 302 -14.22 1.01 -9.72
N MET A 303 -15.15 0.68 -8.81
CA MET A 303 -15.22 -0.60 -8.13
C MET A 303 -16.68 -0.99 -7.91
N SER A 304 -17.02 -2.24 -8.15
CA SER A 304 -18.20 -2.92 -7.63
C SER A 304 -17.73 -4.13 -6.82
N LEU A 305 -18.17 -4.21 -5.56
CA LEU A 305 -17.79 -5.26 -4.62
C LEU A 305 -19.04 -5.84 -3.98
N ILE A 306 -19.25 -7.16 -4.15
CA ILE A 306 -20.33 -7.91 -3.51
C ILE A 306 -19.76 -8.69 -2.34
N ASN A 307 -20.36 -8.50 -1.18
CA ASN A 307 -19.89 -9.04 0.10
C ASN A 307 -21.04 -9.53 0.96
N ASN A 308 -20.77 -10.44 1.93
CA ASN A 308 -21.77 -11.00 2.85
C ASN A 308 -21.10 -11.54 4.12
N PRO A 309 -20.62 -10.67 5.05
CA PRO A 309 -19.87 -11.12 6.22
C PRO A 309 -20.73 -11.85 7.26
N THR A 310 -22.01 -11.48 7.40
CA THR A 310 -22.90 -11.96 8.45
C THR A 310 -23.87 -13.06 7.98
N TYR A 311 -23.88 -13.35 6.69
CA TYR A 311 -24.68 -14.38 5.98
C TYR A 311 -26.20 -14.20 6.12
N LEU A 312 -26.82 -14.72 7.18
CA LEU A 312 -28.27 -14.70 7.41
C LEU A 312 -28.62 -14.07 8.77
N LEU A 313 -27.75 -13.23 9.33
CA LEU A 313 -27.92 -12.65 10.67
C LEU A 313 -29.07 -11.65 10.69
N ASN A 314 -29.08 -10.68 9.78
CA ASN A 314 -30.04 -9.58 9.74
C ASN A 314 -31.27 -9.92 8.90
N ASP A 315 -31.08 -10.54 7.73
CA ASP A 315 -32.21 -11.10 6.92
C ASP A 315 -32.12 -12.61 6.82
N PRO A 316 -32.90 -13.31 7.69
CA PRO A 316 -32.92 -14.77 7.71
C PRO A 316 -33.49 -15.45 6.46
N VAL A 317 -34.09 -14.69 5.56
CA VAL A 317 -34.78 -15.20 4.36
C VAL A 317 -33.96 -14.96 3.09
N ASN A 318 -33.49 -13.73 2.90
CA ASN A 318 -32.78 -13.33 1.66
C ASN A 318 -31.27 -13.32 1.83
N GLY A 319 -30.76 -13.26 3.07
CA GLY A 319 -29.35 -13.09 3.38
C GLY A 319 -28.93 -11.63 3.49
N ASP A 320 -27.73 -11.44 3.98
CA ASP A 320 -27.14 -10.12 4.24
C ASP A 320 -26.18 -9.70 3.12
N GLU A 321 -26.31 -10.27 1.92
CA GLU A 321 -25.51 -9.93 0.76
C GLU A 321 -25.74 -8.47 0.37
N PHE A 322 -24.65 -7.73 0.15
CA PHE A 322 -24.70 -6.34 -0.29
C PHE A 322 -23.66 -6.06 -1.38
N GLU A 323 -23.91 -5.01 -2.15
CA GLU A 323 -23.00 -4.46 -3.14
C GLU A 323 -22.58 -3.05 -2.74
N GLN A 324 -21.25 -2.82 -2.74
CA GLN A 324 -20.62 -1.51 -2.63
C GLN A 324 -20.16 -1.06 -4.00
N GLU A 325 -20.50 0.15 -4.40
CA GLU A 325 -20.15 0.73 -5.69
C GLU A 325 -19.49 2.10 -5.51
N ASP A 326 -18.36 2.29 -6.17
CA ASP A 326 -17.59 3.53 -6.17
C ASP A 326 -17.22 3.92 -7.60
N GLU A 327 -17.62 5.11 -8.06
CA GLU A 327 -17.18 5.68 -9.34
C GLU A 327 -16.70 7.12 -9.10
N ARG A 328 -15.44 7.39 -9.49
CA ARG A 328 -14.84 8.71 -9.25
C ARG A 328 -13.85 9.15 -10.30
N THR A 329 -13.63 10.46 -10.32
CA THR A 329 -12.53 11.10 -11.02
C THR A 329 -11.74 11.97 -10.04
N ILE A 330 -10.42 11.85 -10.06
CA ILE A 330 -9.50 12.58 -9.18
C ILE A 330 -8.61 13.46 -10.05
N PHE A 331 -8.45 14.72 -9.66
CA PHE A 331 -7.49 15.66 -10.25
C PHE A 331 -6.62 16.25 -9.17
N GLY A 332 -5.37 16.54 -9.49
CA GLY A 332 -4.55 17.27 -8.54
C GLY A 332 -3.19 17.63 -9.09
N GLY A 333 -2.42 18.24 -8.22
CA GLY A 333 -1.06 18.64 -8.54
C GLY A 333 -0.28 19.05 -7.31
N SER A 334 1.03 19.09 -7.49
CA SER A 334 1.99 19.48 -6.47
C SER A 334 3.00 20.45 -7.04
N LEU A 335 3.49 21.34 -6.21
CA LEU A 335 4.60 22.24 -6.53
C LEU A 335 5.63 22.12 -5.43
N ARG A 336 6.89 21.87 -5.80
CA ARG A 336 8.00 21.67 -4.87
C ARG A 336 9.20 22.51 -5.27
N ASN A 337 9.92 23.05 -4.28
CA ASN A 337 11.17 23.76 -4.48
C ASN A 337 12.10 23.51 -3.30
N GLU A 338 13.35 23.21 -3.58
CA GLU A 338 14.40 23.12 -2.58
C GLU A 338 15.54 24.05 -2.97
N ARG A 339 16.04 24.81 -1.99
CA ARG A 339 17.15 25.75 -2.17
C ARG A 339 18.07 25.78 -0.97
N GLU A 340 19.35 25.77 -1.24
CA GLU A 340 20.37 26.05 -0.24
C GLU A 340 20.64 27.55 -0.16
N GLY A 341 20.91 28.04 1.04
CA GLY A 341 21.17 29.45 1.30
C GLY A 341 21.82 29.69 2.66
N GLU A 342 21.82 30.94 3.08
CA GLU A 342 22.29 31.36 4.40
C GLU A 342 21.22 32.22 5.07
N LEU A 343 20.90 31.91 6.33
CA LEU A 343 19.97 32.66 7.16
C LEU A 343 20.58 32.83 8.56
N LEU A 344 20.63 34.04 9.06
CA LEU A 344 21.19 34.39 10.37
C LEU A 344 22.67 33.94 10.56
N GLY A 345 23.44 33.82 9.45
CA GLY A 345 24.83 33.36 9.48
C GLY A 345 24.97 31.82 9.58
N LEU A 346 23.90 31.07 9.38
CA LEU A 346 23.89 29.61 9.33
C LEU A 346 23.52 29.16 7.92
N SER A 347 24.14 28.09 7.45
CA SER A 347 23.67 27.41 6.23
C SER A 347 22.27 26.82 6.46
N VAL A 348 21.38 27.06 5.54
CA VAL A 348 19.98 26.59 5.59
C VAL A 348 19.57 25.97 4.27
N THR A 349 18.91 24.82 4.33
CA THR A 349 18.13 24.28 3.23
C THR A 349 16.67 24.65 3.44
N VAL A 350 16.08 25.32 2.45
CA VAL A 350 14.68 25.76 2.46
C VAL A 350 13.92 24.89 1.50
N ARG A 351 12.89 24.17 2.01
CA ARG A 351 11.94 23.37 1.23
C ARG A 351 10.58 24.03 1.28
N LEU A 352 10.00 24.30 0.13
CA LEU A 352 8.68 24.89 -0.02
C LEU A 352 7.81 24.01 -0.90
N GLY A 353 6.56 23.90 -0.58
CA GLY A 353 5.62 23.18 -1.43
C GLY A 353 4.18 23.56 -1.24
N ALA A 354 3.37 23.17 -2.23
CA ALA A 354 1.93 23.26 -2.21
C ALA A 354 1.33 22.04 -2.91
N ASP A 355 0.14 21.63 -2.44
CA ASP A 355 -0.63 20.54 -3.02
C ASP A 355 -2.06 20.99 -3.26
N VAL A 356 -2.68 20.48 -4.32
CA VAL A 356 -4.12 20.59 -4.56
C VAL A 356 -4.64 19.23 -4.99
N ARG A 357 -5.80 18.85 -4.45
CA ARG A 357 -6.50 17.64 -4.87
C ARG A 357 -8.00 17.90 -4.88
N TYR A 358 -8.66 17.42 -5.94
CA TYR A 358 -10.10 17.45 -6.09
C TYR A 358 -10.58 16.07 -6.49
N ASP A 359 -11.48 15.51 -5.69
CA ASP A 359 -12.15 14.23 -5.93
C ASP A 359 -13.62 14.52 -6.29
N ASP A 360 -14.06 14.10 -7.47
CA ASP A 360 -15.46 14.08 -7.90
C ASP A 360 -15.94 12.64 -7.85
N VAL A 361 -16.68 12.30 -6.80
CA VAL A 361 -17.19 10.95 -6.54
C VAL A 361 -18.65 10.92 -6.95
N SER A 362 -18.93 10.37 -8.12
CA SER A 362 -20.27 10.36 -8.73
C SER A 362 -21.17 9.27 -8.16
N GLU A 363 -20.59 8.15 -7.69
CA GLU A 363 -21.32 7.02 -7.12
C GLU A 363 -20.60 6.53 -5.84
N LEU A 364 -21.30 6.61 -4.72
CA LEU A 364 -20.93 6.07 -3.41
C LEU A 364 -22.10 5.27 -2.87
N ASN A 365 -22.32 4.09 -3.46
CA ASN A 365 -23.55 3.37 -3.31
C ASN A 365 -23.40 2.12 -2.43
N LEU A 366 -24.49 1.79 -1.74
CA LEU A 366 -24.66 0.55 -0.99
C LEU A 366 -26.05 -0.01 -1.29
N PHE A 367 -26.11 -1.24 -1.81
CA PHE A 367 -27.34 -1.94 -2.15
C PHE A 367 -27.43 -3.26 -1.43
N ASN A 368 -28.61 -3.64 -0.97
CA ASN A 368 -28.88 -5.04 -0.65
C ASN A 368 -28.98 -5.83 -1.95
N THR A 369 -28.37 -7.01 -1.97
CA THR A 369 -28.40 -7.91 -3.12
C THR A 369 -28.87 -9.31 -2.73
N VAL A 370 -29.28 -10.08 -3.71
CA VAL A 370 -29.54 -11.52 -3.60
C VAL A 370 -29.04 -12.17 -4.89
N SER A 371 -28.10 -13.08 -4.78
CA SER A 371 -27.43 -13.70 -5.94
C SER A 371 -26.98 -12.63 -6.96
N ARG A 372 -26.24 -11.63 -6.48
CA ARG A 372 -25.69 -10.49 -7.23
C ARG A 372 -26.73 -9.55 -7.87
N ARG A 373 -27.99 -9.64 -7.46
CA ARG A 373 -29.05 -8.76 -7.98
C ARG A 373 -29.48 -7.77 -6.93
N ARG A 374 -29.36 -6.49 -7.22
CA ARG A 374 -29.84 -5.39 -6.37
C ARG A 374 -31.31 -5.54 -6.08
N THR A 375 -31.69 -5.57 -4.82
CA THR A 375 -33.08 -5.70 -4.34
C THR A 375 -33.58 -4.43 -3.67
N ALA A 376 -32.70 -3.72 -2.97
CA ALA A 376 -33.00 -2.45 -2.34
C ALA A 376 -31.75 -1.56 -2.30
N SER A 377 -31.96 -0.24 -2.29
CA SER A 377 -30.91 0.74 -2.07
C SER A 377 -30.89 1.14 -0.60
N ILE A 378 -29.73 1.01 0.03
CA ILE A 378 -29.42 1.52 1.39
C ILE A 378 -28.91 2.94 1.28
N ARG A 379 -27.88 3.18 0.43
CA ARG A 379 -27.27 4.48 0.14
C ARG A 379 -27.10 4.65 -1.35
N GLU A 380 -27.33 5.83 -1.83
CA GLU A 380 -26.95 6.32 -3.17
C GLU A 380 -26.49 7.76 -2.95
N ASP A 381 -25.20 7.93 -2.79
CA ASP A 381 -24.60 9.20 -2.42
C ASP A 381 -23.58 9.63 -3.49
N ALA A 382 -23.30 10.91 -3.57
CA ALA A 382 -22.23 11.50 -4.36
C ALA A 382 -21.51 12.54 -3.50
N ALA A 383 -20.21 12.73 -3.74
CA ALA A 383 -19.42 13.68 -2.97
C ALA A 383 -18.43 14.43 -3.87
N GLU A 384 -18.20 15.69 -3.55
CA GLU A 384 -17.10 16.50 -4.09
C GLU A 384 -16.19 16.91 -2.93
N GLU A 385 -14.88 16.67 -3.06
CA GLU A 385 -13.90 16.97 -2.03
C GLU A 385 -12.74 17.77 -2.62
N LEU A 386 -12.47 18.95 -2.07
CA LEU A 386 -11.32 19.78 -2.43
C LEU A 386 -10.36 19.87 -1.25
N SER A 387 -9.06 19.64 -1.46
CA SER A 387 -8.04 20.03 -0.50
C SER A 387 -6.98 20.93 -1.13
N ILE A 388 -6.50 21.89 -0.34
CA ILE A 388 -5.38 22.75 -0.68
C ILE A 388 -4.43 22.75 0.50
N ALA A 389 -3.16 22.44 0.25
CA ALA A 389 -2.13 22.44 1.27
C ALA A 389 -0.93 23.28 0.87
N SER A 390 -0.23 23.80 1.85
CA SER A 390 1.07 24.44 1.67
C SER A 390 1.99 24.12 2.83
N PHE A 391 3.29 24.00 2.55
CA PHE A 391 4.27 23.80 3.60
C PHE A 391 5.56 24.57 3.36
N ALA A 392 6.24 24.85 4.46
CA ALA A 392 7.60 25.33 4.49
C ALA A 392 8.43 24.55 5.51
N GLU A 393 9.63 24.16 5.12
CA GLU A 393 10.59 23.48 5.98
C GLU A 393 11.96 24.14 5.89
N LEU A 394 12.57 24.38 7.03
CA LEU A 394 13.89 24.99 7.16
C LEU A 394 14.82 24.01 7.90
N GLU A 395 15.83 23.52 7.23
CA GLU A 395 16.87 22.71 7.86
C GLU A 395 18.14 23.54 8.03
N PHE A 396 18.50 23.82 9.27
CA PHE A 396 19.67 24.59 9.67
C PHE A 396 20.86 23.68 9.99
N ALA A 397 22.00 23.93 9.39
CA ALA A 397 23.27 23.39 9.86
C ALA A 397 23.79 24.24 11.03
N LEU A 398 23.33 23.94 12.27
CA LEU A 398 23.72 24.67 13.47
C LEU A 398 25.22 24.55 13.76
N THR A 399 25.80 23.39 13.46
CA THR A 399 27.23 23.12 13.45
C THR A 399 27.56 22.12 12.32
N ALA A 400 28.82 21.81 12.11
CA ALA A 400 29.23 20.76 11.16
C ALA A 400 28.66 19.36 11.51
N ARG A 401 28.06 19.17 12.71
CA ARG A 401 27.55 17.89 13.20
C ARG A 401 26.09 17.93 13.69
N LEU A 402 25.51 19.12 13.83
CA LEU A 402 24.16 19.28 14.34
C LEU A 402 23.29 19.98 13.32
N ARG A 403 22.25 19.29 12.86
CA ARG A 403 21.19 19.84 12.01
C ARG A 403 19.91 19.99 12.84
N ALA A 404 19.16 21.05 12.57
CA ALA A 404 17.84 21.28 13.18
C ALA A 404 16.83 21.60 12.08
N THR A 405 15.71 20.91 12.09
CA THR A 405 14.61 21.08 11.12
C THR A 405 13.41 21.72 11.80
N LEU A 406 12.84 22.74 11.16
CA LEU A 406 11.60 23.40 11.54
C LEU A 406 10.67 23.36 10.33
N GLY A 407 9.57 22.65 10.45
CA GLY A 407 8.54 22.55 9.42
C GLY A 407 7.20 23.06 9.88
N LEU A 408 6.42 23.58 8.96
CA LEU A 408 5.02 23.94 9.17
C LEU A 408 4.25 23.60 7.91
N ARG A 409 3.16 22.84 8.06
CA ARG A 409 2.19 22.54 7.01
C ARG A 409 0.82 23.06 7.40
N ALA A 410 0.06 23.56 6.44
CA ALA A 410 -1.33 23.93 6.57
C ALA A 410 -2.14 23.20 5.50
N ASP A 411 -3.22 22.57 5.90
CA ASP A 411 -4.16 21.87 5.03
C ASP A 411 -5.55 22.46 5.22
N TYR A 412 -6.20 22.79 4.11
CA TYR A 412 -7.60 23.22 4.03
C TYR A 412 -8.40 22.19 3.26
N TYR A 413 -9.54 21.79 3.81
CA TYR A 413 -10.48 20.84 3.22
C TYR A 413 -11.85 21.48 3.10
N ASP A 414 -12.52 21.23 1.96
CA ASP A 414 -13.89 21.65 1.67
C ASP A 414 -14.60 20.51 0.95
N PHE A 415 -15.86 20.24 1.28
CA PHE A 415 -16.61 19.17 0.65
C PHE A 415 -18.10 19.47 0.55
N ASP A 416 -18.78 18.81 -0.39
CA ASP A 416 -20.24 18.77 -0.56
C ASP A 416 -20.69 17.33 -0.76
N VAL A 417 -21.66 16.86 0.04
CA VAL A 417 -22.28 15.54 -0.07
C VAL A 417 -23.71 15.68 -0.50
N ARG A 418 -24.07 14.97 -1.55
CA ARG A 418 -25.44 14.82 -2.05
C ARG A 418 -25.91 13.40 -1.79
N ALA A 419 -26.70 13.21 -0.75
CA ALA A 419 -27.22 11.92 -0.35
C ALA A 419 -28.63 11.68 -0.88
N ARG A 420 -28.98 10.43 -1.16
CA ARG A 420 -30.35 10.03 -1.48
C ARG A 420 -31.33 10.42 -0.37
N ARG A 421 -30.92 10.33 0.90
CA ARG A 421 -31.66 10.83 2.05
C ARG A 421 -31.25 12.30 2.27
N PRO A 422 -32.14 13.28 2.00
CA PRO A 422 -31.76 14.71 2.02
C PRO A 422 -31.20 15.17 3.37
N GLU A 423 -31.61 14.56 4.48
CA GLU A 423 -31.16 14.86 5.84
C GLU A 423 -29.65 14.59 6.01
N ASN A 424 -29.09 13.70 5.20
CA ASN A 424 -27.69 13.31 5.18
C ASN A 424 -26.87 14.05 4.11
N SER A 425 -27.46 15.05 3.45
CA SER A 425 -26.76 15.94 2.53
C SER A 425 -26.25 17.18 3.25
N GLY A 426 -25.12 17.71 2.82
CA GLY A 426 -24.55 18.93 3.39
C GLY A 426 -23.13 19.18 2.92
N SER A 427 -22.59 20.32 3.33
CA SER A 427 -21.21 20.73 3.06
C SER A 427 -20.61 21.33 4.31
N ASP A 428 -19.29 21.20 4.45
CA ASP A 428 -18.51 21.81 5.53
C ASP A 428 -17.06 21.98 5.07
N ASN A 429 -16.24 22.63 5.89
CA ASN A 429 -14.81 22.81 5.65
C ASN A 429 -14.02 22.81 6.96
N ASP A 430 -12.75 22.48 6.88
CA ASP A 430 -11.87 22.47 8.04
C ASP A 430 -10.43 22.87 7.64
N THR A 431 -9.63 23.29 8.62
CA THR A 431 -8.24 23.71 8.42
C THR A 431 -7.36 23.23 9.57
N LEU A 432 -6.29 22.51 9.25
CA LEU A 432 -5.30 22.06 10.22
C LEU A 432 -3.93 22.71 10.00
N TRP A 433 -3.23 22.97 11.10
CA TRP A 433 -1.85 23.42 11.14
C TRP A 433 -0.97 22.37 11.80
N GLN A 434 0.07 21.94 11.12
CA GLN A 434 0.90 20.82 11.52
C GLN A 434 2.36 21.27 11.69
N PRO A 435 2.80 21.65 12.88
CA PRO A 435 4.20 21.92 13.17
C PRO A 435 5.02 20.63 13.18
N LYS A 436 6.27 20.73 12.71
CA LYS A 436 7.24 19.64 12.65
C LYS A 436 8.57 20.12 13.20
N TYR A 437 9.24 19.28 13.99
CA TYR A 437 10.52 19.57 14.61
C TYR A 437 11.47 18.39 14.49
N GLY A 438 12.69 18.63 14.07
CA GLY A 438 13.71 17.60 13.92
C GLY A 438 15.08 18.07 14.45
N LEU A 439 15.82 17.14 15.03
CA LEU A 439 17.23 17.30 15.37
C LEU A 439 17.98 16.05 14.91
N ALA A 440 19.10 16.25 14.20
CA ALA A 440 20.02 15.18 13.83
C ALA A 440 21.44 15.55 14.28
N TYR A 441 22.08 14.67 15.05
CA TYR A 441 23.42 14.88 15.60
C TYR A 441 24.38 13.80 15.16
N LEU A 442 25.32 14.15 14.31
CA LEU A 442 26.39 13.28 13.82
C LEU A 442 27.46 13.14 14.92
N VAL A 443 27.41 12.06 15.68
CA VAL A 443 28.37 11.75 16.76
C VAL A 443 29.78 11.57 16.18
N ASN A 444 29.86 10.79 15.10
CA ASN A 444 31.06 10.58 14.27
C ASN A 444 30.64 10.15 12.86
N GLU A 445 31.58 9.82 11.99
CA GLU A 445 31.33 9.44 10.58
C GLU A 445 30.44 8.19 10.39
N ASN A 446 30.24 7.41 11.45
CA ASN A 446 29.50 6.14 11.42
C ASN A 446 28.20 6.17 12.24
N LEU A 447 27.96 7.18 13.09
CA LEU A 447 26.83 7.21 14.01
C LEU A 447 26.16 8.57 14.03
N GLU A 448 24.86 8.58 13.77
CA GLU A 448 23.97 9.75 13.91
C GLU A 448 22.78 9.45 14.81
N LEU A 449 22.41 10.42 15.66
CA LEU A 449 21.26 10.38 16.57
C LEU A 449 20.19 11.33 16.06
N TYR A 450 18.92 10.96 16.28
CA TYR A 450 17.75 11.71 15.84
C TYR A 450 16.76 11.93 16.98
N ALA A 451 16.11 13.08 16.97
CA ALA A 451 14.95 13.38 17.80
C ALA A 451 13.94 14.16 16.95
N ASN A 452 12.74 13.63 16.79
CA ASN A 452 11.70 14.21 15.96
C ASN A 452 10.39 14.31 16.73
N TYR A 453 9.59 15.33 16.39
CA TYR A 453 8.21 15.49 16.84
C TYR A 453 7.41 16.17 15.72
N GLY A 454 6.16 15.76 15.55
CA GLY A 454 5.28 16.39 14.58
C GLY A 454 3.82 16.02 14.79
N ASN A 455 2.94 16.86 14.26
CA ASN A 455 1.52 16.60 14.15
C ASN A 455 1.23 16.01 12.77
N GLY A 456 0.23 15.14 12.67
CA GLY A 456 -0.29 14.55 11.44
C GLY A 456 -1.80 14.44 11.53
N PHE A 457 -2.43 13.90 10.50
CA PHE A 457 -3.87 13.69 10.48
C PHE A 457 -4.27 12.65 9.43
N HIS A 458 -5.49 12.18 9.53
CA HIS A 458 -6.22 11.59 8.43
C HIS A 458 -7.56 12.31 8.21
N SER A 459 -8.04 12.34 6.95
CA SER A 459 -9.38 12.80 6.63
C SER A 459 -10.38 11.68 6.86
N ASN A 460 -11.52 11.97 7.46
CA ASN A 460 -12.65 11.05 7.60
C ASN A 460 -13.48 10.99 6.31
N ASP A 461 -14.29 9.96 6.18
CA ASP A 461 -15.33 9.88 5.16
C ASP A 461 -16.29 11.07 5.31
N VAL A 462 -16.36 11.91 4.29
CA VAL A 462 -17.16 13.15 4.35
C VAL A 462 -18.67 12.88 4.52
N ARG A 463 -19.15 11.68 4.18
CA ARG A 463 -20.53 11.26 4.46
C ARG A 463 -20.78 11.20 5.96
N ALA A 464 -19.81 10.73 6.76
CA ALA A 464 -19.92 10.67 8.22
C ALA A 464 -20.03 12.07 8.85
N ALA A 465 -19.40 13.08 8.24
CA ALA A 465 -19.47 14.46 8.72
C ALA A 465 -20.86 15.11 8.57
N VAL A 466 -21.69 14.62 7.66
CA VAL A 466 -23.05 15.16 7.41
C VAL A 466 -24.18 14.20 7.75
N THR A 467 -23.90 12.92 8.01
CA THR A 467 -24.91 11.93 8.34
C THR A 467 -25.59 12.28 9.68
N ARG A 468 -26.90 12.43 9.66
CA ARG A 468 -27.75 12.74 10.83
C ARG A 468 -28.73 11.61 11.15
N VAL A 469 -28.96 10.75 10.17
CA VAL A 469 -29.87 9.61 10.27
C VAL A 469 -29.14 8.40 9.69
N ASP A 470 -29.00 7.36 10.49
CA ASP A 470 -28.41 6.13 10.04
C ASP A 470 -29.18 5.56 8.82
N PRO A 471 -28.51 5.26 7.72
CA PRO A 471 -29.18 4.84 6.48
C PRO A 471 -29.78 3.43 6.57
N VAL A 472 -29.28 2.59 7.46
CA VAL A 472 -29.75 1.20 7.66
C VAL A 472 -30.90 1.16 8.67
N THR A 473 -30.67 1.67 9.89
CA THR A 473 -31.64 1.60 11.00
C THR A 473 -32.68 2.72 10.96
N GLY A 474 -32.33 3.86 10.41
CA GLY A 474 -33.16 5.08 10.44
C GLY A 474 -33.11 5.85 11.76
N ASP A 475 -32.23 5.46 12.68
CA ASP A 475 -32.00 6.13 13.95
C ASP A 475 -31.19 7.42 13.79
N PRO A 476 -31.25 8.37 14.75
CA PRO A 476 -30.35 9.51 14.78
C PRO A 476 -28.88 9.06 14.84
N ALA A 477 -28.01 9.67 14.04
CA ALA A 477 -26.57 9.43 14.00
C ALA A 477 -25.79 10.68 14.39
N ASP A 478 -24.67 10.51 15.06
CA ASP A 478 -23.76 11.60 15.41
C ASP A 478 -22.80 11.90 14.25
N GLN A 479 -22.64 13.19 13.95
CA GLN A 479 -21.70 13.63 12.91
C GLN A 479 -20.25 13.53 13.39
N GLN A 480 -19.36 13.11 12.51
CA GLN A 480 -17.92 12.94 12.78
C GLN A 480 -17.12 14.17 12.32
N ALA A 481 -15.95 14.40 12.93
CA ALA A 481 -15.00 15.40 12.45
C ALA A 481 -14.49 15.04 11.05
N ILE A 482 -14.24 16.03 10.20
CA ILE A 482 -13.69 15.84 8.86
C ILE A 482 -12.24 15.41 8.92
N LEU A 483 -11.46 16.09 9.79
CA LEU A 483 -10.04 15.89 9.96
C LEU A 483 -9.76 15.41 11.39
N VAL A 484 -9.07 14.32 11.52
CA VAL A 484 -8.69 13.72 12.80
C VAL A 484 -7.21 13.96 13.04
N GLU A 485 -6.90 14.67 14.10
CA GLU A 485 -5.52 15.00 14.47
C GLU A 485 -4.81 13.83 15.15
N GLY A 486 -3.50 13.78 14.93
CA GLY A 486 -2.60 12.92 15.65
C GLY A 486 -1.24 13.59 15.83
N GLU A 487 -0.48 13.08 16.78
CA GLU A 487 0.86 13.57 17.07
C GLU A 487 1.84 12.40 17.25
N GLY A 488 3.10 12.66 16.97
CA GLY A 488 4.13 11.65 17.13
C GLY A 488 5.48 12.21 17.52
N GLY A 489 6.24 11.39 18.25
CA GLY A 489 7.63 11.64 18.59
C GLY A 489 8.50 10.42 18.34
N GLU A 490 9.76 10.64 17.95
CA GLU A 490 10.75 9.60 17.72
C GLU A 490 12.11 10.00 18.29
N LEU A 491 12.73 9.04 18.99
CA LEU A 491 14.15 9.08 19.32
C LEU A 491 14.83 7.91 18.61
N GLY A 492 15.86 8.20 17.82
CA GLY A 492 16.48 7.15 17.04
C GLY A 492 17.96 7.29 16.83
N MET A 493 18.56 6.24 16.29
CA MET A 493 19.96 6.23 15.88
C MET A 493 20.15 5.47 14.57
N ARG A 494 21.14 5.87 13.81
CA ARG A 494 21.67 5.14 12.64
C ARG A 494 23.15 4.92 12.81
N TYR A 495 23.56 3.70 12.53
CA TYR A 495 24.97 3.34 12.42
C TYR A 495 25.24 2.71 11.06
N ASP A 496 26.31 3.17 10.41
CA ASP A 496 26.79 2.63 9.14
C ASP A 496 28.31 2.48 9.21
N ASN A 497 28.81 1.27 8.99
CA ASN A 497 30.25 1.02 9.01
C ASN A 497 30.94 1.36 7.68
N LEU A 498 30.16 1.87 6.68
CA LEU A 498 30.64 2.20 5.33
C LEU A 498 31.26 0.99 4.57
N GLN A 499 31.03 -0.22 5.04
CA GLN A 499 31.55 -1.49 4.52
C GLN A 499 30.46 -2.54 4.33
N GLY A 500 29.20 -2.09 4.13
CA GLY A 500 28.07 -2.96 3.86
C GLY A 500 27.30 -3.45 5.10
N PHE A 501 27.50 -2.83 6.26
CA PHE A 501 26.64 -3.02 7.43
C PHE A 501 26.06 -1.69 7.89
N ASN A 502 24.73 -1.61 7.89
CA ASN A 502 24.01 -0.50 8.50
C ASN A 502 22.86 -1.02 9.38
N ILE A 503 22.54 -0.24 10.39
CA ILE A 503 21.47 -0.52 11.35
C ILE A 503 20.81 0.79 11.76
N SER A 504 19.48 0.80 11.84
CA SER A 504 18.70 1.86 12.48
C SER A 504 17.89 1.29 13.64
N LEU A 505 17.79 2.06 14.70
CA LEU A 505 16.97 1.79 15.87
C LEU A 505 16.15 3.04 16.16
N ALA A 506 14.84 2.89 16.34
CA ALA A 506 13.94 3.97 16.69
C ALA A 506 13.02 3.56 17.86
N TYR A 507 12.89 4.42 18.84
CA TYR A 507 11.79 4.42 19.79
C TYR A 507 10.80 5.49 19.33
N PHE A 508 9.53 5.13 19.24
CA PHE A 508 8.48 6.04 18.82
C PHE A 508 7.30 6.04 19.79
N GLU A 509 6.59 7.15 19.80
CA GLU A 509 5.30 7.31 20.45
C GLU A 509 4.36 8.05 19.49
N LEU A 510 3.15 7.52 19.30
CA LEU A 510 2.10 8.08 18.43
C LEU A 510 0.81 8.12 19.23
N ALA A 511 0.05 9.20 19.07
CA ALA A 511 -1.29 9.36 19.62
C ALA A 511 -2.21 9.92 18.55
N THR A 512 -3.46 9.44 18.48
CA THR A 512 -4.49 9.96 17.60
C THR A 512 -5.80 10.14 18.35
N ASP A 513 -6.59 11.10 17.93
CA ASP A 513 -7.88 11.40 18.57
C ASP A 513 -8.99 10.43 18.13
N SER A 514 -8.81 9.72 17.03
CA SER A 514 -9.63 8.59 16.59
C SER A 514 -8.84 7.75 15.59
N GLU A 515 -9.23 6.49 15.42
CA GLU A 515 -8.77 5.62 14.33
C GLU A 515 -9.96 5.10 13.56
N LEU A 516 -9.68 4.57 12.39
CA LEU A 516 -10.65 3.84 11.62
C LEU A 516 -10.45 2.35 11.89
N VAL A 517 -11.38 1.75 12.60
CA VAL A 517 -11.35 0.32 12.95
C VAL A 517 -12.34 -0.42 12.06
N PHE A 518 -11.89 -1.54 11.47
CA PHE A 518 -12.77 -2.38 10.67
C PHE A 518 -13.82 -3.06 11.57
N VAL A 519 -15.09 -2.87 11.24
CA VAL A 519 -16.23 -3.46 11.91
C VAL A 519 -16.75 -4.62 11.05
N GLY A 520 -16.46 -5.85 11.47
CA GLY A 520 -16.63 -7.05 10.66
C GLY A 520 -18.07 -7.34 10.24
N ASP A 521 -19.03 -7.08 11.11
CA ASP A 521 -20.46 -7.27 10.87
C ASP A 521 -21.08 -6.19 9.97
N ALA A 522 -20.54 -4.97 10.00
CA ALA A 522 -20.93 -3.90 9.09
C ALA A 522 -20.20 -3.96 7.73
N GLY A 523 -19.09 -4.68 7.65
CA GLY A 523 -18.25 -4.77 6.46
C GLY A 523 -17.62 -3.44 6.05
N THR A 524 -17.41 -2.53 7.01
CA THR A 524 -16.89 -1.17 6.84
C THR A 524 -15.99 -0.78 7.99
N THR A 525 -15.41 0.42 7.94
CA THR A 525 -14.66 1.03 9.05
C THR A 525 -15.48 2.08 9.76
N GLU A 526 -15.27 2.18 11.07
CA GLU A 526 -15.87 3.20 11.92
C GLU A 526 -14.80 3.94 12.74
N PRO A 527 -15.00 5.22 13.07
CA PRO A 527 -14.14 5.96 13.99
C PRO A 527 -14.17 5.34 15.39
N SER A 528 -13.00 5.23 16.01
CA SER A 528 -12.84 4.67 17.35
C SER A 528 -12.61 5.74 18.42
N ASP A 529 -12.47 5.29 19.67
CA ASP A 529 -11.92 6.10 20.76
C ASP A 529 -10.46 6.52 20.46
N PRO A 530 -9.99 7.62 21.10
CA PRO A 530 -8.60 8.06 20.99
C PRO A 530 -7.61 6.95 21.38
N THR A 531 -6.49 6.87 20.65
CA THR A 531 -5.49 5.83 20.89
C THR A 531 -4.12 6.39 21.25
N ARG A 532 -3.26 5.54 21.79
CA ARG A 532 -1.84 5.80 22.00
C ARG A 532 -1.03 4.55 21.76
N ARG A 533 0.10 4.72 21.09
CA ARG A 533 1.07 3.66 20.80
C ARG A 533 2.47 4.09 21.14
N ARG A 534 3.26 3.15 21.61
CA ARG A 534 4.71 3.29 21.79
C ARG A 534 5.39 2.00 21.36
N GLY A 535 6.57 2.14 20.79
CA GLY A 535 7.27 0.96 20.31
C GLY A 535 8.74 1.18 20.04
N VAL A 536 9.40 0.07 19.73
CA VAL A 536 10.80 0.04 19.30
C VAL A 536 10.87 -0.68 17.96
N GLU A 537 11.58 -0.10 17.03
CA GLU A 537 11.83 -0.65 15.70
C GLU A 537 13.33 -0.78 15.47
N LEU A 538 13.72 -1.93 14.93
CA LEU A 538 15.06 -2.25 14.45
C LEU A 538 15.01 -2.53 12.95
N ASN A 539 15.91 -1.94 12.18
CA ASN A 539 16.15 -2.30 10.80
C ASN A 539 17.66 -2.46 10.58
N ALA A 540 18.07 -3.59 10.03
CA ALA A 540 19.46 -3.90 9.76
C ALA A 540 19.63 -4.45 8.35
N PHE A 541 20.69 -4.02 7.69
CA PHE A 541 21.16 -4.53 6.41
C PHE A 541 22.63 -4.90 6.55
N TRP A 542 22.98 -6.11 6.15
CA TRP A 542 24.35 -6.58 6.26
C TRP A 542 24.78 -7.37 5.02
N GLN A 543 25.69 -6.83 4.26
CA GLN A 543 26.40 -7.52 3.21
C GLN A 543 27.49 -8.39 3.84
N LEU A 544 27.14 -9.63 4.22
CA LEU A 544 28.03 -10.58 4.88
C LEU A 544 29.26 -10.93 4.04
N THR A 545 29.05 -11.01 2.73
CA THR A 545 30.10 -11.18 1.70
C THR A 545 29.67 -10.44 0.43
N GLU A 546 30.52 -10.35 -0.57
CA GLU A 546 30.15 -9.80 -1.89
C GLU A 546 28.91 -10.45 -2.51
N ARG A 547 28.51 -11.64 -2.04
CA ARG A 547 27.43 -12.46 -2.60
C ARG A 547 26.30 -12.78 -1.63
N LEU A 548 26.47 -12.52 -0.36
CA LEU A 548 25.50 -12.92 0.67
C LEU A 548 25.08 -11.69 1.46
N VAL A 549 23.78 -11.40 1.42
CA VAL A 549 23.15 -10.28 2.10
C VAL A 549 22.12 -10.78 3.09
N LEU A 550 22.13 -10.24 4.28
CA LEU A 550 21.12 -10.41 5.31
C LEU A 550 20.40 -9.07 5.51
N ASP A 551 19.10 -9.08 5.46
CA ASP A 551 18.25 -7.98 5.89
C ASP A 551 17.31 -8.44 7.02
N LEU A 552 17.09 -7.56 8.00
CA LEU A 552 16.25 -7.81 9.17
C LEU A 552 15.46 -6.56 9.50
N SER A 553 14.17 -6.70 9.70
CA SER A 553 13.31 -5.70 10.33
C SER A 553 12.58 -6.36 11.51
N ALA A 554 12.52 -5.66 12.64
CA ALA A 554 11.78 -6.12 13.81
C ALA A 554 11.14 -4.92 14.50
N ALA A 555 9.86 -5.04 14.86
CA ALA A 555 9.14 -4.04 15.62
C ALA A 555 8.42 -4.70 16.79
N LYS A 556 8.40 -4.00 17.92
CA LYS A 556 7.53 -4.31 19.05
C LYS A 556 6.78 -3.04 19.46
N THR A 557 5.47 -3.12 19.46
CA THR A 557 4.56 -2.00 19.75
C THR A 557 3.60 -2.38 20.86
N ASP A 558 3.31 -1.44 21.75
CA ASP A 558 2.26 -1.48 22.74
C ASP A 558 1.26 -0.37 22.38
N GLY A 559 0.02 -0.76 22.03
CA GLY A 559 -1.05 0.14 21.60
C GLY A 559 -2.34 -0.09 22.38
N HIS A 560 -3.02 1.00 22.78
CA HIS A 560 -4.27 0.91 23.52
C HIS A 560 -5.16 2.13 23.29
N PHE A 561 -6.47 1.95 23.50
CA PHE A 561 -7.43 3.05 23.59
C PHE A 561 -7.20 3.88 24.85
N ARG A 562 -7.26 5.21 24.70
CA ARG A 562 -7.15 6.16 25.80
C ARG A 562 -8.52 6.35 26.46
N GLY A 563 -8.54 6.35 27.79
CA GLY A 563 -9.76 6.62 28.55
C GLY A 563 -10.59 5.39 28.91
N LEU A 564 -10.29 4.24 28.33
CA LEU A 564 -10.86 2.97 28.72
C LEU A 564 -10.08 2.32 29.88
N PRO A 565 -10.72 1.49 30.74
CA PRO A 565 -10.03 0.80 31.82
C PRO A 565 -9.00 -0.21 31.30
N ASP A 566 -7.91 -0.41 32.08
CA ASP A 566 -6.95 -1.47 31.79
C ASP A 566 -7.64 -2.84 31.70
N GLY A 567 -7.33 -3.62 30.68
CA GLY A 567 -7.95 -4.91 30.36
C GLY A 567 -9.30 -4.82 29.62
N ALA A 568 -9.68 -3.63 29.16
CA ALA A 568 -10.80 -3.37 28.25
C ALA A 568 -10.43 -2.23 27.27
N ASN A 569 -9.17 -2.11 26.93
CA ASN A 569 -8.62 -1.02 26.14
C ASN A 569 -7.68 -1.50 25.03
N SER A 570 -7.68 -2.79 24.73
CA SER A 570 -6.91 -3.35 23.63
C SER A 570 -7.51 -2.91 22.28
N ILE A 571 -6.64 -2.59 21.32
CA ILE A 571 -7.07 -2.26 19.96
C ILE A 571 -7.19 -3.56 19.18
N PRO A 572 -8.38 -3.91 18.65
CA PRO A 572 -8.55 -5.17 17.92
C PRO A 572 -7.63 -5.28 16.71
N ASP A 573 -7.04 -6.47 16.54
CA ASP A 573 -6.10 -6.85 15.48
C ASP A 573 -4.83 -5.96 15.38
N ALA A 574 -4.48 -5.24 16.46
CA ALA A 574 -3.22 -4.50 16.56
C ALA A 574 -2.08 -5.47 16.88
N HIS A 575 -1.22 -5.75 15.90
CA HIS A 575 -0.07 -6.65 16.11
C HIS A 575 1.04 -6.00 16.93
N GLU A 576 1.35 -6.58 18.09
CA GLU A 576 2.44 -6.09 18.93
C GLU A 576 3.83 -6.41 18.38
N GLN A 577 3.99 -7.49 17.66
CA GLN A 577 5.28 -7.98 17.19
C GLN A 577 5.26 -8.23 15.69
N VAL A 578 6.22 -7.65 14.98
CA VAL A 578 6.42 -7.85 13.55
C VAL A 578 7.88 -8.11 13.28
N VAL A 579 8.20 -9.19 12.56
CA VAL A 579 9.57 -9.52 12.15
C VAL A 579 9.59 -9.91 10.68
N GLY A 580 10.40 -9.21 9.91
CA GLY A 580 10.76 -9.57 8.55
C GLY A 580 12.25 -9.90 8.47
N ALA A 581 12.63 -11.02 7.88
CA ALA A 581 14.04 -11.37 7.68
C ALA A 581 14.27 -11.94 6.28
N GLY A 582 15.39 -11.59 5.69
CA GLY A 582 15.79 -12.08 4.37
C GLY A 582 17.25 -12.47 4.30
N LEU A 583 17.53 -13.60 3.68
CA LEU A 583 18.87 -14.02 3.32
C LEU A 583 18.94 -14.20 1.81
N THR A 584 19.70 -13.34 1.14
CA THR A 584 19.83 -13.34 -0.32
C THR A 584 21.25 -13.68 -0.73
N TYR A 585 21.39 -14.67 -1.61
CA TYR A 585 22.63 -15.02 -2.31
C TYR A 585 22.56 -14.54 -3.75
N VAL A 586 23.54 -13.77 -4.18
CA VAL A 586 23.70 -13.28 -5.56
C VAL A 586 24.99 -13.81 -6.14
N GLY A 587 24.88 -14.71 -7.09
CA GLY A 587 26.02 -15.32 -7.74
C GLY A 587 26.49 -14.54 -8.96
N LEU A 588 27.16 -13.41 -8.77
CA LEU A 588 27.60 -12.44 -9.78
C LEU A 588 28.23 -13.07 -11.05
N SER A 589 28.98 -14.15 -10.93
CA SER A 589 29.69 -14.80 -12.06
C SER A 589 29.06 -16.10 -12.51
N ASN A 590 28.23 -16.76 -11.70
CA ASN A 590 27.65 -18.06 -11.98
C ASN A 590 26.18 -18.01 -12.40
N GLY A 591 25.56 -16.84 -12.32
CA GLY A 591 24.16 -16.58 -12.72
C GLY A 591 23.11 -17.08 -11.73
N TRP A 592 23.49 -17.68 -10.61
CA TRP A 592 22.54 -18.16 -9.60
C TRP A 592 22.17 -17.05 -8.60
N THR A 593 20.90 -16.95 -8.30
CA THR A 593 20.37 -16.11 -7.20
C THR A 593 19.45 -16.96 -6.36
N ALA A 594 19.48 -16.79 -5.05
CA ALA A 594 18.55 -17.44 -4.13
C ALA A 594 18.17 -16.49 -3.01
N SER A 595 16.89 -16.46 -2.64
CA SER A 595 16.36 -15.61 -1.58
C SER A 595 15.46 -16.43 -0.66
N LEU A 596 15.78 -16.44 0.63
CA LEU A 596 14.93 -17.01 1.67
C LEU A 596 14.34 -15.85 2.48
N ARG A 597 13.02 -15.80 2.59
CA ARG A 597 12.28 -14.76 3.30
C ARG A 597 11.45 -15.36 4.43
N VAL A 598 11.50 -14.72 5.58
CA VAL A 598 10.65 -15.03 6.73
C VAL A 598 9.81 -13.80 7.04
N ARG A 599 8.53 -14.01 7.26
CA ARG A 599 7.54 -13.01 7.64
C ARG A 599 6.82 -13.55 8.87
N HIS A 600 6.88 -12.79 9.96
CA HIS A 600 6.24 -13.15 11.22
C HIS A 600 5.51 -11.94 11.80
N PHE A 601 4.28 -12.16 12.22
CA PHE A 601 3.54 -11.25 13.07
C PHE A 601 2.97 -12.02 14.26
N GLY A 602 3.04 -11.39 15.43
CA GLY A 602 2.70 -11.99 16.71
C GLY A 602 1.20 -12.19 16.88
N ASP A 603 0.85 -12.75 18.02
CA ASP A 603 -0.54 -12.83 18.47
C ASP A 603 -1.16 -11.42 18.52
N ALA A 604 -2.47 -11.32 18.32
CA ALA A 604 -3.21 -10.08 18.44
C ALA A 604 -4.55 -10.33 19.14
N SER A 605 -5.02 -9.36 19.93
CA SER A 605 -6.36 -9.40 20.46
C SER A 605 -7.39 -9.10 19.36
N LEU A 606 -8.51 -9.83 19.36
CA LEU A 606 -9.64 -9.60 18.46
C LEU A 606 -10.82 -8.91 19.16
N ALA A 607 -10.69 -8.68 20.47
CA ALA A 607 -11.68 -8.00 21.31
C ALA A 607 -10.97 -7.02 22.24
N GLU A 608 -11.62 -5.93 22.61
CA GLU A 608 -11.06 -4.88 23.49
C GLU A 608 -10.70 -5.40 24.89
N ASP A 609 -11.41 -6.42 25.38
CA ASP A 609 -11.22 -7.05 26.67
C ASP A 609 -10.21 -8.22 26.65
N GLU A 610 -9.51 -8.42 25.52
CA GLU A 610 -8.53 -9.49 25.29
C GLU A 610 -9.08 -10.92 25.46
N SER A 611 -10.39 -11.08 25.51
CA SER A 611 -11.06 -12.40 25.70
C SER A 611 -10.87 -13.34 24.53
N VAL A 612 -10.62 -12.80 23.33
CA VAL A 612 -10.42 -13.55 22.09
C VAL A 612 -9.10 -13.16 21.44
N GLN A 613 -8.28 -14.16 21.12
CA GLN A 613 -6.95 -13.96 20.58
C GLN A 613 -6.78 -14.63 19.21
N LYS A 614 -6.18 -13.94 18.27
CA LYS A 614 -5.62 -14.49 17.04
C LYS A 614 -4.22 -15.03 17.32
N ARG A 615 -3.89 -16.18 16.76
CA ARG A 615 -2.55 -16.77 16.87
C ARG A 615 -1.57 -16.06 15.94
N ALA A 616 -0.28 -16.06 16.33
CA ALA A 616 0.81 -15.63 15.49
C ALA A 616 0.87 -16.36 14.15
N SER A 617 1.25 -15.65 13.10
CA SER A 617 1.51 -16.21 11.77
C SER A 617 2.99 -16.12 11.43
N THR A 618 3.53 -17.19 10.82
CA THR A 618 4.93 -17.25 10.38
C THR A 618 5.03 -17.93 9.04
N LEU A 619 5.25 -17.18 7.99
CA LEU A 619 5.40 -17.69 6.64
C LEU A 619 6.86 -17.61 6.19
N MET A 620 7.27 -18.59 5.40
CA MET A 620 8.61 -18.66 4.81
C MET A 620 8.50 -18.88 3.30
N ASN A 621 9.15 -18.02 2.52
CA ASN A 621 9.18 -18.12 1.07
C ASN A 621 10.61 -18.32 0.58
N LEU A 622 10.79 -19.10 -0.48
CA LEU A 622 12.08 -19.39 -1.12
C LEU A 622 11.97 -19.07 -2.62
N GLY A 623 12.84 -18.19 -3.11
CA GLY A 623 13.04 -17.95 -4.53
C GLY A 623 14.42 -18.44 -4.96
N ILE A 624 14.53 -19.07 -6.10
CA ILE A 624 15.80 -19.47 -6.73
C ILE A 624 15.72 -19.13 -8.21
N SER A 625 16.68 -18.39 -8.74
CA SER A 625 16.77 -18.12 -10.16
C SER A 625 18.16 -18.39 -10.73
N TYR A 626 18.19 -18.58 -12.03
CA TYR A 626 19.39 -18.76 -12.83
C TYR A 626 19.33 -17.89 -14.07
N ALA A 627 20.15 -16.85 -14.10
CA ALA A 627 20.21 -15.87 -15.16
C ALA A 627 21.36 -16.10 -16.14
N ARG A 628 21.08 -15.90 -17.41
CA ARG A 628 22.03 -15.78 -18.54
C ARG A 628 21.79 -14.44 -19.22
N PRO A 629 22.67 -13.97 -20.11
CA PRO A 629 22.49 -12.68 -20.76
C PRO A 629 21.13 -12.48 -21.44
N THR A 630 20.55 -13.54 -22.03
CA THR A 630 19.28 -13.50 -22.75
C THR A 630 18.14 -14.22 -22.07
N TRP A 631 18.40 -15.10 -21.08
CA TRP A 631 17.39 -15.94 -20.42
C TRP A 631 17.58 -15.97 -18.91
N GLU A 632 16.46 -16.00 -18.21
CA GLU A 632 16.43 -16.26 -16.79
C GLU A 632 15.34 -17.29 -16.48
N PHE A 633 15.65 -18.26 -15.63
CA PHE A 633 14.73 -19.27 -15.13
C PHE A 633 14.62 -19.10 -13.62
N GLY A 634 13.42 -19.05 -13.10
CA GLY A 634 13.14 -18.92 -11.68
C GLY A 634 12.16 -19.97 -11.19
N VAL A 635 12.25 -20.29 -9.91
CA VAL A 635 11.27 -21.08 -9.16
C VAL A 635 11.07 -20.40 -7.82
N ASP A 636 9.81 -20.12 -7.50
CA ASP A 636 9.39 -19.65 -6.19
C ASP A 636 8.60 -20.75 -5.47
N VAL A 637 8.87 -20.90 -4.19
CA VAL A 637 8.10 -21.74 -3.28
C VAL A 637 7.54 -20.81 -2.19
N LEU A 638 6.27 -20.53 -2.26
CA LEU A 638 5.53 -19.76 -1.26
C LEU A 638 5.08 -20.68 -0.13
N ASN A 639 5.06 -20.18 1.10
CA ASN A 639 4.76 -20.96 2.31
C ASN A 639 5.55 -22.28 2.33
N LEU A 640 6.88 -22.18 2.26
CA LEU A 640 7.80 -23.33 2.15
C LEU A 640 7.54 -24.42 3.21
N LEU A 641 7.13 -24.02 4.42
CA LEU A 641 6.88 -24.93 5.53
C LEU A 641 5.46 -25.52 5.54
N ASP A 642 4.60 -25.09 4.59
CA ASP A 642 3.20 -25.53 4.47
C ASP A 642 2.41 -25.34 5.78
N ARG A 643 2.53 -24.15 6.36
CA ARG A 643 1.85 -23.81 7.62
C ARG A 643 0.40 -23.46 7.38
N ASP A 644 -0.45 -23.92 8.29
CA ASP A 644 -1.89 -23.60 8.33
C ASP A 644 -2.16 -22.34 9.19
N ASP A 645 -1.41 -21.28 8.96
CA ASP A 645 -1.58 -20.02 9.67
C ASP A 645 -2.75 -19.19 9.08
N ASP A 646 -3.24 -18.21 9.82
CA ASP A 646 -4.22 -17.25 9.34
C ASP A 646 -3.51 -15.99 8.84
N ASP A 647 -3.92 -15.48 7.69
CA ASP A 647 -3.43 -14.20 7.18
C ASP A 647 -4.02 -13.06 8.01
N ILE A 648 -5.33 -13.13 8.30
CA ILE A 648 -6.04 -12.20 9.18
C ILE A 648 -7.23 -12.91 9.85
N ALA A 649 -7.71 -12.38 10.98
CA ALA A 649 -8.90 -12.85 11.67
C ALA A 649 -9.64 -11.71 12.35
N TYR A 650 -10.96 -11.85 12.49
CA TYR A 650 -11.85 -10.92 13.18
C TYR A 650 -12.77 -11.69 14.12
N PHE A 651 -13.36 -11.00 15.08
CA PHE A 651 -14.36 -11.57 16.00
C PHE A 651 -15.65 -10.77 15.90
N PHE A 652 -16.70 -11.39 15.37
CA PHE A 652 -18.03 -10.79 15.22
C PHE A 652 -19.14 -11.83 15.14
N GLU A 653 -20.38 -11.39 15.26
CA GLU A 653 -21.56 -12.25 15.17
C GLU A 653 -21.92 -12.52 13.71
N SER A 654 -22.18 -13.77 13.36
CA SER A 654 -22.74 -14.17 12.07
C SER A 654 -23.72 -15.33 12.24
N ARG A 655 -24.60 -15.56 11.25
CA ARG A 655 -25.52 -16.65 11.24
C ARG A 655 -25.40 -17.48 9.97
N LEU A 656 -25.00 -18.74 10.12
CA LEU A 656 -24.80 -19.65 8.99
C LEU A 656 -26.15 -20.25 8.54
N PRO A 657 -26.29 -20.76 7.28
CA PRO A 657 -27.54 -21.28 6.73
C PRO A 657 -28.21 -22.41 7.53
N TRP A 658 -27.44 -23.14 8.33
CA TRP A 658 -27.92 -24.24 9.17
C TRP A 658 -28.15 -23.88 10.65
N GLU A 659 -27.96 -22.60 11.01
CA GLU A 659 -28.11 -22.10 12.39
C GLU A 659 -29.47 -21.41 12.59
N SER A 660 -29.98 -21.49 13.81
CA SER A 660 -31.26 -20.88 14.17
C SER A 660 -31.14 -19.45 14.71
N ALA A 661 -29.93 -19.04 15.12
CA ALA A 661 -29.60 -17.73 15.69
C ALA A 661 -28.18 -17.34 15.33
N GLY A 662 -27.84 -16.05 15.50
CA GLY A 662 -26.49 -15.56 15.39
C GLY A 662 -25.54 -16.16 16.43
N VAL A 663 -24.28 -16.27 16.10
CA VAL A 663 -23.22 -16.80 16.95
C VAL A 663 -21.98 -15.91 16.79
N GLU A 664 -21.48 -15.36 17.90
CA GLU A 664 -20.17 -14.71 17.93
C GLU A 664 -19.07 -15.74 17.72
N ASP A 665 -18.17 -15.49 16.76
CA ASP A 665 -17.09 -16.43 16.41
C ASP A 665 -15.91 -15.71 15.77
N ILE A 666 -14.79 -16.39 15.73
CA ILE A 666 -13.65 -15.97 14.91
C ILE A 666 -13.95 -16.25 13.43
N HIS A 667 -13.78 -15.24 12.61
CA HIS A 667 -13.84 -15.31 11.15
C HIS A 667 -12.45 -15.00 10.61
N PHE A 668 -11.83 -15.94 9.88
CA PHE A 668 -10.45 -15.82 9.44
C PHE A 668 -10.31 -15.97 7.92
N HIS A 669 -9.32 -15.31 7.35
CA HIS A 669 -8.83 -15.60 6.02
C HIS A 669 -7.56 -16.45 6.16
N PRO A 670 -7.55 -17.71 5.66
CA PRO A 670 -6.37 -18.57 5.75
C PRO A 670 -5.23 -18.00 4.92
N ALA A 671 -4.00 -18.09 5.42
CA ALA A 671 -2.81 -17.89 4.60
C ALA A 671 -2.76 -18.95 3.49
N ASN A 672 -2.28 -18.57 2.31
CA ASN A 672 -2.20 -19.49 1.19
C ASN A 672 -1.35 -20.74 1.57
N PRO A 673 -1.77 -21.96 1.21
CA PRO A 673 -0.98 -23.17 1.40
C PRO A 673 0.28 -23.11 0.54
N ARG A 674 1.16 -24.12 0.64
CA ARG A 674 2.36 -24.16 -0.19
C ARG A 674 2.01 -24.07 -1.67
N GLY A 675 2.51 -22.99 -2.32
CA GLY A 675 2.40 -22.74 -3.75
C GLY A 675 3.77 -22.82 -4.42
N ILE A 676 3.82 -23.26 -5.66
CA ILE A 676 5.03 -23.29 -6.48
C ILE A 676 4.76 -22.50 -7.75
N ARG A 677 5.71 -21.64 -8.13
CA ARG A 677 5.72 -20.91 -9.39
C ARG A 677 7.01 -21.19 -10.15
N ALA A 678 6.91 -21.30 -11.46
CA ALA A 678 8.06 -21.34 -12.37
C ALA A 678 8.02 -20.11 -13.27
N LEU A 679 9.15 -19.46 -13.42
CA LEU A 679 9.33 -18.23 -14.17
C LEU A 679 10.31 -18.46 -15.31
N LEU A 680 9.98 -17.92 -16.48
CA LEU A 680 10.85 -17.86 -17.65
C LEU A 680 10.86 -16.42 -18.17
N LYS A 681 12.02 -15.75 -18.11
CA LYS A 681 12.23 -14.40 -18.66
C LYS A 681 13.18 -14.46 -19.85
N TYR A 682 12.78 -13.84 -20.94
CA TYR A 682 13.60 -13.64 -22.13
C TYR A 682 13.94 -12.16 -22.30
N LYS A 683 15.24 -11.84 -22.36
CA LYS A 683 15.78 -10.48 -22.53
C LYS A 683 16.22 -10.27 -23.99
N PHE A 684 15.83 -9.13 -24.62
CA PHE A 684 16.10 -8.83 -26.02
C PHE A 684 16.43 -7.37 -26.29
#